data_63688c1375e6a655b764200993e9fd05
#
_entry.id   63688c1375e6a655b764200993e9fd05
#
_cell.length_a   1.000
_cell.length_b   1.000
_cell.length_c   1.000
_cell.angle_alpha   90.00
_cell.angle_beta   90.00
_cell.angle_gamma   90.00
#
_symmetry.space_group_name_H-M   'P 1'
#
loop_
_entity.id
_entity.type
_entity.pdbx_description
1 polymer ?
#
loop_
_entity_poly.entity_id
_entity_poly.type
_entity_poly.pdbx_seq_one_letter_code
_entity_poly.pdbx_strand_id
1 'polypeptide(L)'
;MDKMQPISQALYSLLFLGCMGAGFPLYVQGQNVDELPPDSIYNIGYARGSLKNISGSVEQITEKQMNRELITNPLEAIQGRVPGLTILKSNNGMAALESVRLRGTTSLTSGNDPLIIVDGVLGDLTMLTSVYPTDIESFTILKDASETAQYGSRGASGVINIVTKKGRAGKTRVNYNGSFGVSHAYRRLDMLSGAEYRKLAAERGWSILDRGYDTDFQKAIEQTGLQQNHNIAFYGGGEASNYRVSLGFQNREGVIQNEGMKLFTANMNMSQKMLDGLIDCELGLFGSMKRDRTLFDLQKTFYSAAAFNPTFPDFPDPETGSWDQITTASQITNPLAWMDVDNREETSYFSSHARLTFNLLKDLKMVLFGSYTYSTTENAQFLPTTVWANGQAYRGNRKSEALLGNLMLTYQKQLGAHFLDVLALGEVEKNRFHGFYTTTTNFSSNELGYHSLQGGALRPWEGTGSYYEEPHLVSFLGRVNYTYDDRYVLTVNLRTDASSKFGRNHKWGVFPSVSAAWNITREKFMRRFHLIDNLKLRLGYGLAGNQGGIDSYTTMALVRPNGVTPVGNSPLVTYESLKNVNPDLKWEVKSTFNAGVDMGFYGNRLLLSVNYYLSKTRDMLYMYDVSVPPFAYNKLLANLGSMRNSGTELSIGITPLRTKDMELNINANVTFQRNKLLSLSGMYEGEYISAAQYTALAGLNGAGLHGGYNNIVYQIVGQPLGVFYLPHCEGLVSDGNGGYTYQIADLNGGGVNLEEGEDRYVAGQATPKTLLGSNISFRYKRFDVSLQINGAFGHKIYNGTALSYMNMNSLPDYNVLAEAPARNIHDLTATDYWLESGNYVNFDYLTVGWNVPIKKQRFLHGARLALTINNLGTISGYSGLTPLINSTLVDNTFGVDDKRTYPLSRTYMISLGLNF
;
A
#
# COMPACT_ATOMS: atom_id res chain seq x y z
N MET A 1 -2.90 26.25 -21.03
CA MET A 1 -4.04 25.99 -20.13
C MET A 1 -5.35 25.62 -20.83
N ASP A 2 -5.47 25.66 -22.15
CA ASP A 2 -6.74 25.56 -22.88
C ASP A 2 -7.07 24.23 -23.57
N LYS A 3 -6.35 23.15 -23.31
CA LYS A 3 -6.62 21.85 -23.97
C LYS A 3 -7.36 20.80 -23.13
N MET A 4 -7.69 21.07 -21.86
CA MET A 4 -8.34 20.11 -20.97
C MET A 4 -9.80 20.42 -20.58
N GLN A 5 -10.34 21.60 -20.88
CA GLN A 5 -11.75 21.86 -20.64
C GLN A 5 -12.72 20.98 -21.47
N PRO A 6 -12.41 20.57 -22.72
CA PRO A 6 -13.35 19.74 -23.46
C PRO A 6 -13.40 18.28 -22.98
N ILE A 7 -12.36 17.77 -22.29
CA ILE A 7 -12.33 16.37 -21.82
C ILE A 7 -13.17 16.19 -20.56
N SER A 8 -13.18 17.16 -19.65
CA SER A 8 -14.05 17.10 -18.46
C SER A 8 -15.53 17.19 -18.81
N GLN A 9 -15.89 18.06 -19.75
CA GLN A 9 -17.27 18.13 -20.28
C GLN A 9 -17.67 16.90 -21.10
N ALA A 10 -16.73 16.30 -21.86
CA ALA A 10 -16.98 15.07 -22.60
C ALA A 10 -17.16 13.86 -21.66
N LEU A 11 -16.43 13.79 -20.53
CA LEU A 11 -16.62 12.75 -19.52
C LEU A 11 -17.96 12.91 -18.77
N TYR A 12 -18.34 14.14 -18.43
CA TYR A 12 -19.68 14.41 -17.87
C TYR A 12 -20.79 14.11 -18.87
N SER A 13 -20.59 14.38 -20.14
CA SER A 13 -21.57 14.08 -21.21
C SER A 13 -21.63 12.58 -21.51
N LEU A 14 -20.53 11.84 -21.48
CA LEU A 14 -20.53 10.38 -21.68
C LEU A 14 -21.16 9.62 -20.50
N LEU A 15 -20.99 10.11 -19.26
CA LEU A 15 -21.67 9.57 -18.08
C LEU A 15 -23.17 9.87 -18.08
N PHE A 16 -23.60 11.01 -18.65
CA PHE A 16 -25.02 11.41 -18.70
C PHE A 16 -25.74 10.87 -19.94
N LEU A 17 -25.10 10.74 -21.10
CA LEU A 17 -25.68 10.21 -22.35
C LEU A 17 -25.76 8.68 -22.35
N GLY A 18 -24.97 7.97 -21.56
CA GLY A 18 -25.10 6.51 -21.36
C GLY A 18 -26.39 6.10 -20.65
N CYS A 19 -27.05 7.02 -19.95
CA CYS A 19 -28.27 6.75 -19.17
C CYS A 19 -29.58 7.05 -19.89
N MET A 20 -29.59 7.75 -21.04
CA MET A 20 -30.85 8.22 -21.66
C MET A 20 -31.15 7.75 -23.07
N GLY A 21 -30.45 6.84 -23.67
CA GLY A 21 -30.63 6.55 -25.09
C GLY A 21 -30.62 5.11 -25.55
N ALA A 22 -31.33 4.18 -24.92
CA ALA A 22 -31.62 2.90 -25.56
C ALA A 22 -32.90 2.30 -25.00
N GLY A 23 -34.01 2.60 -25.63
CA GLY A 23 -35.22 1.81 -25.50
C GLY A 23 -35.03 0.47 -26.21
N PHE A 24 -34.63 -0.58 -25.49
CA PHE A 24 -34.62 -1.95 -25.96
C PHE A 24 -35.78 -2.72 -25.36
N PRO A 25 -36.50 -3.55 -26.13
CA PRO A 25 -37.57 -4.36 -25.61
C PRO A 25 -37.02 -5.47 -24.70
N LEU A 26 -37.50 -5.46 -23.48
CA LEU A 26 -37.19 -6.46 -22.46
C LEU A 26 -37.95 -7.75 -22.75
N TYR A 27 -37.25 -8.76 -23.26
CA TYR A 27 -37.73 -10.14 -23.21
C TYR A 27 -37.14 -10.80 -21.95
N VAL A 28 -38.05 -11.09 -21.02
CA VAL A 28 -37.74 -11.79 -19.77
C VAL A 28 -37.85 -13.29 -19.97
N GLN A 29 -36.78 -14.04 -19.91
CA GLN A 29 -36.82 -15.44 -19.54
C GLN A 29 -35.72 -15.71 -18.53
N GLY A 30 -36.15 -16.04 -17.31
CA GLY A 30 -35.29 -16.29 -16.19
C GLY A 30 -34.49 -17.58 -16.33
N GLN A 31 -33.20 -17.53 -16.05
CA GLN A 31 -32.41 -18.62 -15.50
C GLN A 31 -31.28 -18.02 -14.65
N ASN A 32 -31.09 -18.64 -13.51
CA ASN A 32 -30.18 -18.24 -12.47
C ASN A 32 -28.75 -17.98 -12.99
N VAL A 33 -28.28 -16.80 -12.72
CA VAL A 33 -26.92 -16.41 -12.95
C VAL A 33 -26.23 -16.33 -11.59
N ASP A 34 -24.93 -16.65 -11.57
CA ASP A 34 -24.00 -16.65 -10.46
C ASP A 34 -23.86 -15.27 -9.74
N GLU A 35 -24.96 -14.62 -9.40
CA GLU A 35 -25.01 -13.70 -8.27
C GLU A 35 -24.84 -14.55 -7.02
N LEU A 36 -24.05 -14.05 -6.08
CA LEU A 36 -24.11 -14.66 -4.76
C LEU A 36 -25.57 -14.62 -4.33
N PRO A 37 -26.20 -15.78 -4.04
CA PRO A 37 -27.61 -15.79 -3.66
C PRO A 37 -27.81 -14.79 -2.53
N PRO A 38 -29.00 -14.18 -2.37
CA PRO A 38 -29.28 -13.28 -1.24
C PRO A 38 -28.96 -13.89 0.12
N ASP A 39 -28.87 -15.19 0.18
CA ASP A 39 -28.51 -15.99 1.34
C ASP A 39 -27.02 -16.37 1.40
N SER A 40 -26.17 -15.83 0.51
CA SER A 40 -24.71 -16.03 0.60
C SER A 40 -24.18 -15.57 1.94
N ILE A 41 -23.39 -16.42 2.57
CA ILE A 41 -22.81 -16.13 3.88
C ILE A 41 -21.49 -15.38 3.66
N TYR A 42 -21.44 -14.18 4.18
CA TYR A 42 -20.24 -13.34 4.23
C TYR A 42 -19.45 -13.62 5.51
N ASN A 43 -18.17 -13.77 5.36
CA ASN A 43 -17.26 -13.82 6.51
C ASN A 43 -16.90 -12.38 6.90
N ILE A 44 -17.52 -11.90 7.97
CA ILE A 44 -17.31 -10.54 8.51
C ILE A 44 -16.38 -10.56 9.73
N GLY A 45 -15.39 -11.42 9.72
CA GLY A 45 -14.42 -11.55 10.78
C GLY A 45 -14.77 -12.66 11.75
N TYR A 46 -14.98 -12.35 13.02
CA TYR A 46 -15.42 -13.33 14.03
C TYR A 46 -16.86 -13.82 13.82
N ALA A 47 -17.66 -13.08 13.05
CA ALA A 47 -19.05 -13.44 12.74
C ALA A 47 -19.21 -13.82 11.25
N ARG A 48 -20.30 -14.52 10.97
CA ARG A 48 -20.77 -14.85 9.62
C ARG A 48 -22.21 -14.41 9.47
N GLY A 49 -22.54 -13.78 8.37
CA GLY A 49 -23.89 -13.29 8.14
C GLY A 49 -24.26 -13.22 6.67
N SER A 50 -25.55 -13.27 6.36
CA SER A 50 -26.04 -12.95 5.03
C SER A 50 -26.18 -11.43 4.86
N LEU A 51 -26.19 -10.94 3.63
CA LEU A 51 -26.39 -9.50 3.35
C LEU A 51 -27.67 -8.94 3.99
N LYS A 52 -28.68 -9.77 4.20
CA LYS A 52 -29.94 -9.37 4.88
C LYS A 52 -29.68 -8.95 6.34
N ASN A 53 -28.77 -9.65 7.03
CA ASN A 53 -28.53 -9.53 8.47
C ASN A 53 -27.29 -8.70 8.83
N ILE A 54 -26.57 -8.18 7.82
CA ILE A 54 -25.41 -7.30 8.02
C ILE A 54 -25.89 -5.85 8.02
N SER A 55 -25.55 -5.08 9.05
CA SER A 55 -25.92 -3.68 9.20
C SER A 55 -24.83 -2.69 8.73
N GLY A 56 -23.57 -3.14 8.62
CA GLY A 56 -22.44 -2.33 8.14
C GLY A 56 -22.20 -2.40 6.64
N SER A 57 -21.28 -1.58 6.15
CA SER A 57 -20.77 -1.65 4.78
C SER A 57 -19.69 -2.72 4.68
N VAL A 58 -20.01 -3.79 4.00
CA VAL A 58 -19.10 -4.92 3.76
C VAL A 58 -19.00 -5.13 2.26
N GLU A 59 -17.78 -5.12 1.75
CA GLU A 59 -17.52 -5.44 0.34
C GLU A 59 -16.77 -6.75 0.23
N GLN A 60 -17.30 -7.65 -0.58
CA GLN A 60 -16.68 -8.93 -0.87
C GLN A 60 -16.32 -8.98 -2.35
N ILE A 61 -15.05 -9.29 -2.62
CA ILE A 61 -14.52 -9.54 -3.96
C ILE A 61 -14.19 -11.02 -4.04
N THR A 62 -14.95 -11.74 -4.85
CA THR A 62 -14.75 -13.18 -5.08
C THR A 62 -13.73 -13.42 -6.19
N GLU A 63 -13.21 -14.67 -6.32
CA GLU A 63 -12.27 -15.06 -7.37
C GLU A 63 -12.70 -14.60 -8.78
N LYS A 64 -14.01 -14.67 -9.10
CA LYS A 64 -14.53 -14.25 -10.41
C LYS A 64 -14.43 -12.74 -10.65
N GLN A 65 -14.45 -11.97 -9.57
CA GLN A 65 -14.41 -10.51 -9.58
C GLN A 65 -13.01 -9.93 -9.43
N MET A 66 -12.01 -10.76 -9.09
CA MET A 66 -10.61 -10.33 -8.97
C MET A 66 -10.05 -9.88 -10.30
N ASN A 67 -9.05 -9.01 -10.24
CA ASN A 67 -8.27 -8.61 -11.41
C ASN A 67 -7.60 -9.84 -12.03
N ARG A 68 -7.46 -9.85 -13.35
CA ARG A 68 -6.91 -10.98 -14.12
C ARG A 68 -5.58 -10.66 -14.76
N GLU A 69 -4.92 -9.64 -14.24
CA GLU A 69 -3.57 -9.26 -14.62
C GLU A 69 -2.52 -10.23 -14.07
N LEU A 70 -1.26 -9.94 -14.33
CA LEU A 70 -0.16 -10.56 -13.61
C LEU A 70 -0.19 -10.08 -12.15
N ILE A 71 -0.84 -10.86 -11.31
CA ILE A 71 -0.94 -10.58 -9.89
C ILE A 71 0.33 -11.12 -9.22
N THR A 72 1.06 -10.25 -8.62
CA THR A 72 2.29 -10.56 -7.89
C THR A 72 2.13 -10.36 -6.40
N ASN A 73 1.36 -9.34 -6.03
CA ASN A 73 0.89 -9.12 -4.68
C ASN A 73 -0.63 -9.33 -4.67
N PRO A 74 -1.19 -10.10 -3.73
CA PRO A 74 -2.63 -10.32 -3.63
C PRO A 74 -3.50 -9.05 -3.65
N LEU A 75 -2.98 -7.90 -3.20
CA LEU A 75 -3.69 -6.61 -3.22
C LEU A 75 -3.98 -6.12 -4.65
N GLU A 76 -3.14 -6.45 -5.61
CA GLU A 76 -3.37 -6.11 -7.02
C GLU A 76 -4.70 -6.71 -7.54
N ALA A 77 -5.12 -7.87 -6.96
CA ALA A 77 -6.39 -8.51 -7.30
C ALA A 77 -7.63 -7.65 -6.99
N ILE A 78 -7.52 -6.71 -6.06
CA ILE A 78 -8.62 -5.85 -5.62
C ILE A 78 -8.39 -4.37 -5.93
N GLN A 79 -7.27 -4.03 -6.57
CA GLN A 79 -6.94 -2.65 -6.94
C GLN A 79 -8.03 -2.06 -7.85
N GLY A 80 -8.53 -0.87 -7.49
CA GLY A 80 -9.60 -0.17 -8.20
C GLY A 80 -10.98 -0.83 -8.13
N ARG A 81 -11.15 -1.88 -7.32
CA ARG A 81 -12.43 -2.59 -7.14
C ARG A 81 -13.23 -2.10 -5.95
N VAL A 82 -12.56 -1.55 -4.96
CA VAL A 82 -13.15 -1.18 -3.67
C VAL A 82 -13.09 0.33 -3.50
N PRO A 83 -14.23 1.02 -3.35
CA PRO A 83 -14.22 2.46 -3.11
C PRO A 83 -13.56 2.78 -1.76
N GLY A 84 -12.78 3.85 -1.73
CA GLY A 84 -12.03 4.28 -0.56
C GLY A 84 -10.76 3.49 -0.27
N LEU A 85 -10.47 2.44 -1.05
CA LEU A 85 -9.22 1.69 -0.96
C LEU A 85 -8.20 2.28 -1.94
N THR A 86 -7.06 2.69 -1.42
CA THR A 86 -5.91 3.15 -2.20
C THR A 86 -4.76 2.18 -1.99
N ILE A 87 -4.23 1.64 -3.06
CA ILE A 87 -3.03 0.80 -3.07
C ILE A 87 -1.99 1.58 -3.87
N LEU A 88 -0.93 2.00 -3.19
CA LEU A 88 0.15 2.75 -3.80
C LEU A 88 1.37 1.85 -3.88
N LYS A 89 1.87 1.67 -5.07
CA LYS A 89 3.18 1.06 -5.29
C LYS A 89 4.21 2.09 -4.85
N SER A 90 5.06 1.73 -3.89
CA SER A 90 6.17 2.60 -3.55
C SER A 90 7.13 2.64 -4.75
N ASN A 91 7.81 3.76 -4.93
CA ASN A 91 8.76 3.93 -6.04
C ASN A 91 10.01 3.05 -5.93
N ASN A 92 10.02 2.05 -5.05
CA ASN A 92 11.20 1.27 -4.66
C ASN A 92 11.39 -0.01 -5.50
N GLY A 93 10.97 -0.02 -6.76
CA GLY A 93 11.18 -1.16 -7.64
C GLY A 93 10.22 -2.33 -7.35
N MET A 94 10.65 -3.54 -7.69
CA MET A 94 9.78 -4.73 -7.64
C MET A 94 9.55 -5.30 -6.25
N ALA A 95 10.45 -5.07 -5.31
CA ALA A 95 10.38 -5.59 -3.94
C ALA A 95 9.63 -4.67 -2.98
N ALA A 96 9.19 -3.52 -3.45
CA ALA A 96 8.53 -2.52 -2.63
C ALA A 96 7.26 -3.04 -1.97
N LEU A 97 7.16 -2.85 -0.66
CA LEU A 97 5.93 -3.04 0.08
C LEU A 97 4.92 -1.99 -0.39
N GLU A 98 3.76 -2.43 -0.82
CA GLU A 98 2.68 -1.52 -1.19
C GLU A 98 2.12 -0.86 0.07
N SER A 99 1.89 0.44 0.00
CA SER A 99 1.17 1.15 1.05
C SER A 99 -0.32 1.05 0.76
N VAL A 100 -1.08 0.58 1.74
CA VAL A 100 -2.53 0.42 1.62
C VAL A 100 -3.23 1.41 2.55
N ARG A 101 -4.15 2.18 2.00
CA ARG A 101 -4.95 3.11 2.78
C ARG A 101 -6.43 2.87 2.52
N LEU A 102 -7.18 2.81 3.61
CA LEU A 102 -8.63 2.70 3.56
C LEU A 102 -9.25 3.98 4.15
N ARG A 103 -9.90 4.78 3.29
CA ARG A 103 -10.49 6.08 3.66
C ARG A 103 -9.45 7.11 4.15
N GLY A 104 -8.21 7.04 3.61
CA GLY A 104 -7.14 8.00 3.87
C GLY A 104 -6.32 7.73 5.13
N THR A 105 -5.44 8.67 5.48
CA THR A 105 -4.55 8.63 6.64
C THR A 105 -5.34 8.93 7.92
N THR A 106 -5.17 8.12 8.95
CA THR A 106 -5.93 8.21 10.21
C THR A 106 -5.08 8.59 11.43
N SER A 107 -3.76 8.44 11.32
CA SER A 107 -2.78 8.81 12.35
C SER A 107 -1.52 9.40 11.72
N LEU A 108 -0.78 10.22 12.47
CA LEU A 108 0.49 10.81 12.03
C LEU A 108 1.70 9.94 12.38
N THR A 109 1.64 9.22 13.49
CA THR A 109 2.76 8.41 14.03
C THR A 109 2.49 6.92 13.99
N SER A 110 1.20 6.54 14.01
CA SER A 110 0.79 5.14 14.00
C SER A 110 0.67 4.59 12.59
N GLY A 111 0.83 3.28 12.42
CA GLY A 111 0.56 2.60 11.15
C GLY A 111 -0.86 2.88 10.64
N ASN A 112 -0.96 3.20 9.36
CA ASN A 112 -2.23 3.51 8.70
C ASN A 112 -2.70 2.36 7.79
N ASP A 113 -1.95 1.25 7.75
CA ASP A 113 -2.31 0.09 6.97
C ASP A 113 -3.47 -0.68 7.63
N PRO A 114 -4.39 -1.23 6.85
CA PRO A 114 -5.46 -2.05 7.39
C PRO A 114 -4.93 -3.35 7.99
N LEU A 115 -5.63 -3.88 8.98
CA LEU A 115 -5.38 -5.21 9.50
C LEU A 115 -5.61 -6.24 8.41
N ILE A 116 -4.64 -7.11 8.18
CA ILE A 116 -4.77 -8.25 7.27
C ILE A 116 -5.14 -9.49 8.08
N ILE A 117 -6.11 -10.24 7.58
CA ILE A 117 -6.54 -11.52 8.18
C ILE A 117 -6.53 -12.58 7.07
N VAL A 118 -5.87 -13.70 7.29
CA VAL A 118 -5.90 -14.85 6.38
C VAL A 118 -6.41 -16.08 7.12
N ASP A 119 -7.58 -16.59 6.75
CA ASP A 119 -8.27 -17.74 7.37
C ASP A 119 -8.44 -17.62 8.91
N GLY A 120 -8.50 -16.39 9.41
CA GLY A 120 -8.63 -16.05 10.83
C GLY A 120 -7.32 -15.74 11.54
N VAL A 121 -6.17 -15.97 10.91
CA VAL A 121 -4.86 -15.54 11.43
C VAL A 121 -4.70 -14.04 11.21
N LEU A 122 -4.36 -13.30 12.26
CA LEU A 122 -4.14 -11.87 12.22
C LEU A 122 -2.68 -11.59 11.82
N GLY A 123 -2.49 -10.62 10.95
CA GLY A 123 -1.15 -10.25 10.48
C GLY A 123 -1.12 -8.89 9.78
N ASP A 124 -0.09 -8.67 9.01
CA ASP A 124 0.23 -7.43 8.30
C ASP A 124 0.40 -7.66 6.79
N LEU A 125 0.88 -6.64 6.09
CA LEU A 125 1.16 -6.72 4.66
C LEU A 125 2.24 -7.76 4.32
N THR A 126 3.17 -8.06 5.24
CA THR A 126 4.21 -9.08 5.05
C THR A 126 3.58 -10.47 4.93
N MET A 127 2.60 -10.79 5.81
CA MET A 127 1.83 -12.02 5.73
C MET A 127 1.10 -12.11 4.38
N LEU A 128 0.49 -11.01 3.94
CA LEU A 128 -0.27 -10.99 2.69
C LEU A 128 0.61 -11.28 1.46
N THR A 129 1.80 -10.68 1.39
CA THR A 129 2.73 -10.91 0.26
C THR A 129 3.22 -12.36 0.18
N SER A 130 3.03 -13.12 1.25
CA SER A 130 3.37 -14.55 1.30
C SER A 130 2.26 -15.47 0.79
N VAL A 131 1.02 -14.98 0.60
CA VAL A 131 -0.12 -15.76 0.07
C VAL A 131 -0.08 -15.80 -1.46
N TYR A 132 -0.14 -16.99 -2.04
CA TYR A 132 -0.19 -17.10 -3.50
C TYR A 132 -1.55 -16.63 -4.04
N PRO A 133 -1.61 -15.67 -4.99
CA PRO A 133 -2.87 -15.03 -5.39
C PRO A 133 -3.96 -15.99 -5.87
N THR A 134 -3.60 -17.08 -6.58
CA THR A 134 -4.58 -18.06 -7.07
C THR A 134 -5.15 -18.97 -6.00
N ASP A 135 -4.59 -18.96 -4.78
CA ASP A 135 -5.12 -19.70 -3.63
C ASP A 135 -6.23 -18.92 -2.91
N ILE A 136 -6.43 -17.66 -3.25
CA ILE A 136 -7.46 -16.83 -2.62
C ILE A 136 -8.84 -17.14 -3.22
N GLU A 137 -9.83 -17.36 -2.35
CA GLU A 137 -11.23 -17.53 -2.71
C GLU A 137 -11.97 -16.18 -2.71
N SER A 138 -11.73 -15.36 -1.68
CA SER A 138 -12.37 -14.06 -1.55
C SER A 138 -11.59 -13.10 -0.65
N PHE A 139 -11.79 -11.81 -0.92
CA PHE A 139 -11.47 -10.71 -0.02
C PHE A 139 -12.77 -10.13 0.55
N THR A 140 -12.80 -9.89 1.84
CA THR A 140 -13.87 -9.15 2.50
C THR A 140 -13.28 -7.92 3.17
N ILE A 141 -13.72 -6.74 2.73
CA ILE A 141 -13.20 -5.46 3.20
C ILE A 141 -14.21 -4.84 4.18
N LEU A 142 -13.78 -4.63 5.42
CA LEU A 142 -14.55 -4.03 6.50
C LEU A 142 -14.09 -2.57 6.66
N LYS A 143 -14.98 -1.63 6.37
CA LYS A 143 -14.68 -0.19 6.36
C LYS A 143 -15.36 0.58 7.49
N ASP A 144 -16.52 0.09 7.93
CA ASP A 144 -17.35 0.77 8.92
C ASP A 144 -16.95 0.40 10.33
N ALA A 145 -17.04 1.36 11.24
CA ALA A 145 -16.69 1.14 12.65
C ALA A 145 -17.52 0.03 13.31
N SER A 146 -18.76 -0.19 12.87
CA SER A 146 -19.58 -1.29 13.38
C SER A 146 -18.99 -2.67 13.12
N GLU A 147 -18.29 -2.84 12.01
CA GLU A 147 -17.66 -4.11 11.66
C GLU A 147 -16.18 -4.16 12.08
N THR A 148 -15.47 -3.03 12.04
CA THR A 148 -14.05 -2.98 12.43
C THR A 148 -13.87 -2.94 13.96
N ALA A 149 -14.84 -2.44 14.72
CA ALA A 149 -14.79 -2.40 16.19
C ALA A 149 -14.67 -3.80 16.83
N GLN A 150 -15.09 -4.86 16.14
CA GLN A 150 -14.84 -6.23 16.60
C GLN A 150 -13.34 -6.59 16.69
N TYR A 151 -12.47 -5.81 16.03
CA TYR A 151 -11.01 -5.93 16.10
C TYR A 151 -10.35 -4.88 16.99
N GLY A 152 -11.17 -4.00 17.62
CA GLY A 152 -10.74 -3.02 18.62
C GLY A 152 -9.60 -2.15 18.15
N SER A 153 -8.49 -2.25 18.86
CA SER A 153 -7.28 -1.45 18.60
C SER A 153 -6.58 -1.75 17.28
N ARG A 154 -6.87 -2.86 16.64
CA ARG A 154 -6.28 -3.25 15.36
C ARG A 154 -7.15 -2.88 14.16
N GLY A 155 -8.42 -2.52 14.39
CA GLY A 155 -9.40 -2.22 13.35
C GLY A 155 -9.48 -0.74 12.93
N ALA A 156 -8.70 0.16 13.53
CA ALA A 156 -8.81 1.61 13.28
C ALA A 156 -8.59 2.02 11.81
N SER A 157 -7.66 1.38 11.12
CA SER A 157 -7.34 1.64 9.69
C SER A 157 -8.16 0.79 8.73
N GLY A 158 -9.14 0.01 9.24
CA GLY A 158 -9.94 -0.93 8.46
C GLY A 158 -9.39 -2.35 8.51
N VAL A 159 -10.10 -3.29 7.89
CA VAL A 159 -9.73 -4.71 7.90
C VAL A 159 -9.90 -5.29 6.50
N ILE A 160 -8.92 -6.04 6.04
CA ILE A 160 -8.96 -6.86 4.84
C ILE A 160 -8.90 -8.33 5.26
N ASN A 161 -10.04 -9.01 5.20
CA ASN A 161 -10.17 -10.41 5.55
C ASN A 161 -10.13 -11.28 4.29
N ILE A 162 -9.20 -12.21 4.25
CA ILE A 162 -8.90 -13.09 3.12
C ILE A 162 -9.28 -14.50 3.50
N VAL A 163 -10.04 -15.13 2.63
CA VAL A 163 -10.36 -16.55 2.73
C VAL A 163 -9.64 -17.28 1.61
N THR A 164 -8.87 -18.31 1.97
CA THR A 164 -8.21 -19.16 0.99
C THR A 164 -9.13 -20.31 0.56
N LYS A 165 -8.88 -20.82 -0.67
CA LYS A 165 -9.63 -21.96 -1.23
C LYS A 165 -9.45 -23.19 -0.36
N LYS A 166 -10.57 -23.85 -0.05
CA LYS A 166 -10.62 -25.08 0.74
C LYS A 166 -10.85 -26.33 -0.13
N GLY A 167 -10.65 -27.50 0.44
CA GLY A 167 -11.04 -28.76 -0.14
C GLY A 167 -12.56 -28.86 -0.35
N ARG A 168 -12.97 -29.66 -1.33
CA ARG A 168 -14.39 -29.93 -1.62
C ARG A 168 -14.60 -31.44 -1.65
N ALA A 169 -15.79 -31.87 -1.21
CA ALA A 169 -16.18 -33.27 -1.30
C ALA A 169 -16.14 -33.74 -2.77
N GLY A 170 -15.60 -34.92 -3.00
CA GLY A 170 -15.45 -35.51 -4.32
C GLY A 170 -14.08 -36.18 -4.53
N LYS A 171 -13.89 -36.74 -5.74
CA LYS A 171 -12.60 -37.31 -6.13
C LYS A 171 -11.51 -36.25 -6.11
N THR A 172 -10.30 -36.64 -5.83
CA THR A 172 -9.12 -35.77 -5.93
C THR A 172 -9.03 -35.14 -7.32
N ARG A 173 -8.87 -33.84 -7.36
CA ARG A 173 -8.67 -33.04 -8.56
C ARG A 173 -7.35 -32.30 -8.46
N VAL A 174 -6.79 -32.03 -9.63
CA VAL A 174 -5.57 -31.25 -9.76
C VAL A 174 -5.86 -29.99 -10.58
N ASN A 175 -5.41 -28.87 -10.09
CA ASN A 175 -5.50 -27.60 -10.78
C ASN A 175 -4.09 -27.06 -10.99
N TYR A 176 -3.74 -26.72 -12.22
CA TYR A 176 -2.47 -26.07 -12.56
C TYR A 176 -2.74 -24.72 -13.20
N ASN A 177 -2.06 -23.68 -12.70
CA ASN A 177 -2.03 -22.36 -13.31
C ASN A 177 -0.57 -21.96 -13.54
N GLY A 178 -0.25 -21.65 -14.79
CA GLY A 178 1.07 -21.17 -15.19
C GLY A 178 0.98 -19.88 -15.98
N SER A 179 1.95 -19.00 -15.85
CA SER A 179 2.09 -17.84 -16.71
C SER A 179 3.54 -17.50 -16.99
N PHE A 180 3.77 -16.94 -18.17
CA PHE A 180 5.05 -16.43 -18.60
C PHE A 180 4.87 -15.02 -19.17
N GLY A 181 5.72 -14.09 -18.74
CA GLY A 181 5.65 -12.69 -19.12
C GLY A 181 7.01 -12.10 -19.44
N VAL A 182 6.99 -11.08 -20.30
CA VAL A 182 8.16 -10.29 -20.69
C VAL A 182 7.86 -8.82 -20.42
N SER A 183 8.75 -8.17 -19.66
CA SER A 183 8.63 -6.77 -19.26
C SER A 183 9.76 -5.94 -19.83
N HIS A 184 9.46 -4.71 -20.24
CA HIS A 184 10.48 -3.75 -20.64
C HIS A 184 10.06 -2.33 -20.24
N ALA A 185 11.04 -1.48 -19.94
CA ALA A 185 10.82 -0.07 -19.71
C ALA A 185 10.41 0.62 -21.03
N TYR A 186 9.43 1.53 -20.97
CA TYR A 186 8.92 2.19 -22.18
C TYR A 186 8.99 3.72 -22.15
N ARG A 187 9.44 4.31 -21.04
CA ARG A 187 9.59 5.76 -20.88
C ARG A 187 10.86 6.09 -20.11
N ARG A 188 11.63 7.06 -20.61
CA ARG A 188 12.86 7.61 -20.01
C ARG A 188 12.80 9.12 -20.05
N LEU A 189 13.67 9.76 -19.27
CA LEU A 189 13.92 11.19 -19.37
C LEU A 189 14.70 11.48 -20.66
N ASP A 190 14.36 12.56 -21.35
CA ASP A 190 15.03 13.01 -22.54
C ASP A 190 16.24 13.86 -22.16
N MET A 191 17.40 13.22 -21.98
CA MET A 191 18.65 13.87 -21.57
C MET A 191 19.50 14.19 -22.79
N LEU A 192 20.47 15.13 -22.66
CA LEU A 192 21.42 15.40 -23.73
C LEU A 192 22.20 14.13 -24.08
N SER A 193 22.28 13.82 -25.38
CA SER A 193 23.19 12.81 -25.90
C SER A 193 24.64 13.29 -25.82
N GLY A 194 25.62 12.39 -25.94
CA GLY A 194 27.05 12.76 -25.95
C GLY A 194 27.38 13.74 -27.05
N ALA A 195 26.74 13.63 -28.23
CA ALA A 195 26.89 14.56 -29.30
C ALA A 195 26.38 15.97 -29.00
N GLU A 196 25.16 16.06 -28.41
CA GLU A 196 24.55 17.33 -27.99
C GLU A 196 25.32 17.96 -26.84
N TYR A 197 25.77 17.16 -25.88
CA TYR A 197 26.60 17.61 -24.76
C TYR A 197 27.93 18.24 -25.23
N ARG A 198 28.67 17.59 -26.15
CA ARG A 198 29.88 18.15 -26.76
C ARG A 198 29.63 19.43 -27.54
N LYS A 199 28.55 19.45 -28.33
CA LYS A 199 28.16 20.63 -29.11
C LYS A 199 27.88 21.81 -28.16
N LEU A 200 27.09 21.61 -27.13
CA LEU A 200 26.77 22.66 -26.16
C LEU A 200 28.00 23.15 -25.41
N ALA A 201 28.90 22.24 -25.00
CA ALA A 201 30.14 22.59 -24.35
C ALA A 201 31.05 23.45 -25.26
N ALA A 202 31.15 23.11 -26.54
CA ALA A 202 31.88 23.90 -27.51
C ALA A 202 31.26 25.28 -27.75
N GLU A 203 29.94 25.36 -27.83
CA GLU A 203 29.23 26.65 -28.01
C GLU A 203 29.39 27.58 -26.79
N ARG A 204 29.50 27.00 -25.62
CA ARG A 204 29.66 27.76 -24.35
C ARG A 204 31.10 27.93 -23.91
N GLY A 205 32.06 27.32 -24.63
CA GLY A 205 33.48 27.37 -24.30
C GLY A 205 33.84 26.63 -23.01
N TRP A 206 33.08 25.63 -22.63
CA TRP A 206 33.33 24.82 -21.43
C TRP A 206 34.36 23.73 -21.69
N SER A 207 35.24 23.51 -20.73
CA SER A 207 36.12 22.33 -20.71
C SER A 207 35.35 21.16 -20.10
N ILE A 208 35.21 20.08 -20.87
CA ILE A 208 34.52 18.86 -20.43
C ILE A 208 35.48 17.70 -20.37
N LEU A 209 35.20 16.75 -19.51
CA LEU A 209 35.87 15.46 -19.48
C LEU A 209 35.21 14.57 -20.55
N ASP A 210 35.80 14.55 -21.77
CA ASP A 210 35.30 13.78 -22.90
C ASP A 210 36.07 12.47 -23.05
N ARG A 211 35.37 11.34 -22.95
CA ARG A 211 35.92 9.97 -23.16
C ARG A 211 35.66 9.43 -24.56
N GLY A 212 34.99 10.18 -25.41
CA GLY A 212 34.79 9.82 -26.83
C GLY A 212 33.57 8.95 -27.11
N TYR A 213 32.77 8.59 -26.12
CA TYR A 213 31.58 7.74 -26.25
C TYR A 213 30.29 8.55 -26.38
N ASP A 214 29.19 7.88 -26.64
CA ASP A 214 27.81 8.44 -26.64
C ASP A 214 26.87 7.43 -25.99
N THR A 215 26.81 7.47 -24.68
CA THR A 215 26.14 6.47 -23.84
C THR A 215 24.86 7.01 -23.25
N ASP A 216 23.74 6.33 -23.51
CA ASP A 216 22.49 6.50 -22.77
C ASP A 216 22.53 5.59 -21.54
N PHE A 217 22.94 6.14 -20.41
CA PHE A 217 23.07 5.40 -19.16
C PHE A 217 21.72 4.94 -18.57
N GLN A 218 20.60 5.61 -18.88
CA GLN A 218 19.28 5.12 -18.50
C GLN A 218 18.98 3.78 -19.18
N LYS A 219 19.31 3.69 -20.47
CA LYS A 219 19.18 2.44 -21.23
C LYS A 219 20.22 1.39 -20.82
N ALA A 220 21.43 1.83 -20.47
CA ALA A 220 22.53 0.93 -20.11
C ALA A 220 22.25 0.14 -18.81
N ILE A 221 21.53 0.72 -17.82
CA ILE A 221 21.13 0.02 -16.60
C ILE A 221 19.87 -0.84 -16.76
N GLU A 222 19.14 -0.72 -17.89
CA GLU A 222 17.91 -1.47 -18.11
C GLU A 222 18.17 -2.87 -18.67
N GLN A 223 17.20 -3.74 -18.48
CA GLN A 223 17.13 -5.08 -19.03
C GLN A 223 15.71 -5.48 -19.40
N THR A 224 15.59 -6.54 -20.20
CA THR A 224 14.29 -7.21 -20.39
C THR A 224 14.01 -8.12 -19.21
N GLY A 225 12.99 -7.78 -18.41
CA GLY A 225 12.59 -8.59 -17.28
C GLY A 225 11.76 -9.80 -17.69
N LEU A 226 12.18 -10.99 -17.30
CA LEU A 226 11.43 -12.23 -17.48
C LEU A 226 10.63 -12.57 -16.23
N GLN A 227 9.39 -13.01 -16.42
CA GLN A 227 8.49 -13.34 -15.33
C GLN A 227 7.85 -14.68 -15.58
N GLN A 228 7.82 -15.54 -14.57
CA GLN A 228 7.13 -16.81 -14.61
C GLN A 228 6.47 -17.12 -13.27
N ASN A 229 5.25 -17.63 -13.34
CA ASN A 229 4.47 -18.03 -12.19
C ASN A 229 3.90 -19.42 -12.42
N HIS A 230 3.96 -20.26 -11.42
CA HIS A 230 3.43 -21.61 -11.46
C HIS A 230 2.73 -21.93 -10.15
N ASN A 231 1.52 -22.45 -10.22
CA ASN A 231 0.77 -22.94 -9.06
C ASN A 231 0.14 -24.27 -9.39
N ILE A 232 0.33 -25.25 -8.53
CA ILE A 232 -0.32 -26.54 -8.62
C ILE A 232 -1.07 -26.80 -7.32
N ALA A 233 -2.34 -27.21 -7.42
CA ALA A 233 -3.17 -27.48 -6.27
C ALA A 233 -3.85 -28.85 -6.41
N PHE A 234 -3.83 -29.60 -5.32
CA PHE A 234 -4.51 -30.89 -5.15
C PHE A 234 -5.62 -30.70 -4.13
N TYR A 235 -6.84 -31.07 -4.45
CA TYR A 235 -7.95 -30.99 -3.53
C TYR A 235 -8.96 -32.09 -3.74
N GLY A 236 -9.60 -32.49 -2.65
CA GLY A 236 -10.60 -33.55 -2.66
C GLY A 236 -11.15 -33.79 -1.26
N GLY A 237 -11.88 -34.87 -1.11
CA GLY A 237 -12.40 -35.30 0.18
C GLY A 237 -13.72 -36.05 0.12
N GLY A 238 -14.30 -36.32 1.26
CA GLY A 238 -15.60 -36.91 1.48
C GLY A 238 -16.56 -35.96 2.20
N GLU A 239 -17.66 -36.48 2.70
CA GLU A 239 -18.64 -35.69 3.48
C GLU A 239 -18.09 -35.23 4.84
N ALA A 240 -17.22 -36.06 5.45
CA ALA A 240 -16.65 -35.82 6.76
C ALA A 240 -15.27 -35.13 6.71
N SER A 241 -14.53 -35.27 5.62
CA SER A 241 -13.14 -34.77 5.54
C SER A 241 -12.82 -34.19 4.18
N ASN A 242 -12.22 -33.01 4.18
CA ASN A 242 -11.80 -32.31 2.98
C ASN A 242 -10.36 -31.83 3.15
N TYR A 243 -9.62 -31.82 2.06
CA TYR A 243 -8.26 -31.30 2.03
C TYR A 243 -7.97 -30.52 0.75
N ARG A 244 -7.08 -29.55 0.87
CA ARG A 244 -6.44 -28.84 -0.24
C ARG A 244 -4.97 -28.64 0.10
N VAL A 245 -4.10 -28.94 -0.85
CA VAL A 245 -2.67 -28.63 -0.79
C VAL A 245 -2.33 -27.89 -2.07
N SER A 246 -1.65 -26.76 -1.96
CA SER A 246 -1.14 -26.02 -3.11
C SER A 246 0.33 -25.67 -2.94
N LEU A 247 1.06 -25.67 -4.05
CA LEU A 247 2.44 -25.25 -4.16
C LEU A 247 2.53 -24.17 -5.23
N GLY A 248 3.19 -23.08 -4.89
CA GLY A 248 3.38 -21.92 -5.76
C GLY A 248 4.85 -21.62 -5.96
N PHE A 249 5.20 -21.16 -7.15
CA PHE A 249 6.51 -20.64 -7.50
C PHE A 249 6.35 -19.41 -8.36
N GLN A 250 7.04 -18.33 -8.01
CA GLN A 250 7.18 -17.14 -8.83
C GLN A 250 8.66 -16.80 -8.99
N ASN A 251 9.04 -16.42 -10.19
CA ASN A 251 10.32 -15.79 -10.48
C ASN A 251 10.07 -14.55 -11.33
N ARG A 252 10.55 -13.40 -10.88
CA ARG A 252 10.39 -12.11 -11.55
C ARG A 252 11.74 -11.44 -11.62
N GLU A 253 12.12 -11.02 -12.80
CA GLU A 253 13.25 -10.14 -13.04
C GLU A 253 12.72 -8.74 -13.27
N GLY A 254 13.38 -7.74 -12.69
CA GLY A 254 13.08 -6.32 -12.89
C GLY A 254 13.47 -5.86 -14.29
N VAL A 255 13.03 -4.65 -14.65
CA VAL A 255 13.50 -3.98 -15.88
C VAL A 255 14.81 -3.24 -15.67
N ILE A 256 15.30 -3.19 -14.44
CA ILE A 256 16.66 -2.73 -14.12
C ILE A 256 17.53 -3.94 -13.82
N GLN A 257 18.79 -3.89 -14.22
CA GLN A 257 19.76 -4.96 -13.97
C GLN A 257 19.89 -5.22 -12.47
N ASN A 258 20.25 -6.45 -12.11
CA ASN A 258 20.46 -6.92 -10.75
C ASN A 258 19.24 -6.79 -9.80
N GLU A 259 18.03 -6.66 -10.34
CA GLU A 259 16.79 -6.62 -9.56
C GLU A 259 15.91 -7.84 -9.87
N GLY A 260 15.32 -8.42 -8.84
CA GLY A 260 14.41 -9.56 -9.02
C GLY A 260 13.87 -10.12 -7.73
N MET A 261 12.87 -11.00 -7.86
CA MET A 261 12.20 -11.69 -6.76
C MET A 261 11.98 -13.17 -7.10
N LYS A 262 12.24 -14.04 -6.14
CA LYS A 262 11.83 -15.45 -6.17
C LYS A 262 10.97 -15.74 -4.96
N LEU A 263 9.80 -16.33 -5.19
CA LEU A 263 8.86 -16.70 -4.13
C LEU A 263 8.44 -18.16 -4.28
N PHE A 264 8.59 -18.93 -3.24
CA PHE A 264 8.02 -20.27 -3.07
C PHE A 264 6.93 -20.21 -2.01
N THR A 265 5.79 -20.83 -2.25
CA THR A 265 4.69 -20.94 -1.29
C THR A 265 4.21 -22.36 -1.17
N ALA A 266 3.80 -22.74 0.02
CA ALA A 266 3.09 -24.01 0.28
C ALA A 266 1.92 -23.71 1.20
N ASN A 267 0.73 -24.12 0.81
CA ASN A 267 -0.49 -23.93 1.58
C ASN A 267 -1.22 -25.28 1.71
N MET A 268 -1.63 -25.63 2.92
CA MET A 268 -2.42 -26.81 3.21
C MET A 268 -3.61 -26.43 4.09
N ASN A 269 -4.79 -26.79 3.66
CA ASN A 269 -6.02 -26.66 4.43
C ASN A 269 -6.69 -28.04 4.54
N MET A 270 -7.05 -28.43 5.75
CA MET A 270 -7.75 -29.65 6.05
C MET A 270 -8.94 -29.35 6.94
N SER A 271 -10.06 -29.98 6.69
CA SER A 271 -11.23 -29.96 7.57
C SER A 271 -11.74 -31.38 7.82
N GLN A 272 -12.07 -31.66 9.08
CA GLN A 272 -12.54 -32.97 9.51
C GLN A 272 -13.72 -32.78 10.47
N LYS A 273 -14.83 -33.46 10.19
CA LYS A 273 -15.95 -33.63 11.14
C LYS A 273 -15.71 -34.87 11.97
N MET A 274 -15.84 -34.74 13.26
CA MET A 274 -15.62 -35.82 14.25
C MET A 274 -16.86 -35.96 15.14
N LEU A 275 -17.02 -37.16 15.73
CA LEU A 275 -18.10 -37.49 16.66
C LEU A 275 -19.48 -37.12 16.09
N ASP A 276 -19.80 -37.62 14.91
CA ASP A 276 -21.07 -37.38 14.20
C ASP A 276 -21.44 -35.91 14.02
N GLY A 277 -20.42 -35.06 13.85
CA GLY A 277 -20.57 -33.62 13.64
C GLY A 277 -20.67 -32.81 14.93
N LEU A 278 -20.42 -33.41 16.10
CA LEU A 278 -20.27 -32.66 17.36
C LEU A 278 -19.07 -31.73 17.31
N ILE A 279 -17.98 -32.16 16.66
CA ILE A 279 -16.74 -31.36 16.52
C ILE A 279 -16.38 -31.21 15.04
N ASP A 280 -16.26 -29.95 14.62
CA ASP A 280 -15.63 -29.61 13.34
C ASP A 280 -14.21 -29.11 13.61
N CYS A 281 -13.21 -29.79 13.05
CA CYS A 281 -11.80 -29.43 13.14
C CYS A 281 -11.33 -28.85 11.80
N GLU A 282 -10.76 -27.66 11.81
CA GLU A 282 -10.07 -27.05 10.67
C GLU A 282 -8.61 -26.84 11.05
N LEU A 283 -7.70 -27.28 10.19
CA LEU A 283 -6.24 -27.09 10.30
C LEU A 283 -5.75 -26.39 9.05
N GLY A 284 -4.95 -25.36 9.24
CA GLY A 284 -4.27 -24.68 8.15
C GLY A 284 -2.78 -24.58 8.42
N LEU A 285 -1.98 -24.84 7.40
CA LEU A 285 -0.53 -24.65 7.37
C LEU A 285 -0.19 -23.80 6.15
N PHE A 286 0.65 -22.85 6.36
CA PHE A 286 1.06 -21.93 5.33
C PHE A 286 2.54 -21.60 5.49
N GLY A 287 3.31 -21.69 4.42
CA GLY A 287 4.73 -21.38 4.42
C GLY A 287 5.16 -20.70 3.13
N SER A 288 6.11 -19.79 3.23
CA SER A 288 6.74 -19.17 2.07
C SER A 288 8.22 -18.87 2.30
N MET A 289 8.97 -18.87 1.20
CA MET A 289 10.35 -18.36 1.15
C MET A 289 10.42 -17.35 0.00
N LYS A 290 10.72 -16.11 0.35
CA LYS A 290 10.88 -15.01 -0.57
C LYS A 290 12.34 -14.56 -0.59
N ARG A 291 12.91 -14.42 -1.78
CA ARG A 291 14.26 -13.89 -2.00
C ARG A 291 14.16 -12.72 -2.93
N ASP A 292 14.50 -11.56 -2.42
CA ASP A 292 14.54 -10.31 -3.17
C ASP A 292 15.99 -9.90 -3.43
N ARG A 293 16.22 -9.44 -4.66
CA ARG A 293 17.35 -8.59 -5.02
C ARG A 293 16.80 -7.20 -5.26
N THR A 294 17.31 -6.22 -4.56
CA THR A 294 16.85 -4.84 -4.67
C THR A 294 18.00 -3.91 -5.00
N LEU A 295 17.68 -2.83 -5.67
CA LEU A 295 18.66 -1.76 -5.88
C LEU A 295 19.03 -1.15 -4.52
N PHE A 296 20.32 -0.84 -4.34
CA PHE A 296 20.84 -0.33 -3.07
C PHE A 296 20.28 1.04 -2.72
N ASP A 297 20.38 1.97 -3.67
CA ASP A 297 19.93 3.35 -3.51
C ASP A 297 19.29 3.81 -4.84
N LEU A 298 17.97 3.87 -4.83
CA LEU A 298 17.21 4.24 -6.04
C LEU A 298 17.50 5.65 -6.50
N GLN A 299 17.62 6.59 -5.54
CA GLN A 299 17.88 7.98 -5.88
C GLN A 299 19.23 8.12 -6.55
N LYS A 300 20.29 7.54 -5.95
CA LYS A 300 21.63 7.57 -6.56
C LYS A 300 21.67 6.84 -7.88
N THR A 301 21.02 5.68 -7.99
CA THR A 301 20.97 4.89 -9.22
C THR A 301 20.34 5.68 -10.36
N PHE A 302 19.11 6.20 -10.17
CA PHE A 302 18.40 6.89 -11.25
C PHE A 302 18.91 8.30 -11.48
N TYR A 303 19.34 9.00 -10.42
CA TYR A 303 20.00 10.29 -10.57
C TYR A 303 21.29 10.16 -11.37
N SER A 304 22.14 9.20 -11.03
CA SER A 304 23.36 8.94 -11.77
C SER A 304 23.06 8.54 -13.22
N ALA A 305 22.10 7.65 -13.45
CA ALA A 305 21.76 7.21 -14.81
C ALA A 305 21.27 8.35 -15.72
N ALA A 306 20.59 9.34 -15.16
CA ALA A 306 20.17 10.53 -15.90
C ALA A 306 21.28 11.59 -16.00
N ALA A 307 21.97 11.89 -14.88
CA ALA A 307 22.90 13.01 -14.80
C ALA A 307 24.35 12.70 -15.12
N PHE A 308 24.72 11.43 -15.29
CA PHE A 308 26.10 11.07 -15.61
C PHE A 308 26.52 11.57 -17.00
N ASN A 309 27.80 11.89 -17.14
CA ASN A 309 28.34 12.42 -18.38
C ASN A 309 28.19 11.40 -19.53
N PRO A 310 27.42 11.71 -20.59
CA PRO A 310 27.09 10.76 -21.64
C PRO A 310 28.27 10.45 -22.57
N THR A 311 29.43 11.09 -22.37
CA THR A 311 30.64 10.81 -23.18
C THR A 311 31.50 9.66 -22.63
N PHE A 312 31.07 9.06 -21.48
CA PHE A 312 31.77 7.94 -20.84
C PHE A 312 31.36 6.58 -21.44
N PRO A 313 32.20 5.52 -21.30
CA PRO A 313 31.89 4.17 -21.76
C PRO A 313 30.85 3.50 -20.85
N ASP A 314 30.13 2.50 -21.38
CA ASP A 314 29.20 1.62 -20.66
C ASP A 314 29.84 0.28 -20.24
N PHE A 315 31.16 0.22 -20.16
CA PHE A 315 31.92 -0.92 -19.70
C PHE A 315 33.05 -0.50 -18.73
N PRO A 316 33.43 -1.36 -17.77
CA PRO A 316 34.54 -1.08 -16.88
C PRO A 316 35.89 -1.19 -17.58
N ASP A 317 36.89 -0.60 -16.96
CA ASP A 317 38.28 -0.77 -17.38
C ASP A 317 38.67 -2.26 -17.45
N PRO A 318 39.13 -2.78 -18.58
CA PRO A 318 39.40 -4.22 -18.73
C PRO A 318 40.53 -4.77 -17.86
N GLU A 319 41.45 -3.92 -17.43
CA GLU A 319 42.61 -4.34 -16.61
C GLU A 319 42.27 -4.33 -15.10
N THR A 320 41.56 -3.31 -14.66
CA THR A 320 41.28 -3.11 -13.24
C THR A 320 39.89 -3.55 -12.81
N GLY A 321 38.95 -3.74 -13.75
CA GLY A 321 37.52 -3.97 -13.49
C GLY A 321 36.80 -2.76 -12.87
N SER A 322 37.45 -1.61 -12.79
CA SER A 322 36.92 -0.40 -12.17
C SER A 322 36.11 0.41 -13.18
N TRP A 323 35.00 1.00 -12.71
CA TRP A 323 34.21 1.90 -13.53
C TRP A 323 34.84 3.30 -13.60
N ASP A 324 34.91 3.88 -14.80
CA ASP A 324 35.41 5.25 -14.98
C ASP A 324 34.46 6.24 -14.28
N GLN A 325 34.97 7.14 -13.47
CA GLN A 325 34.24 8.05 -12.61
C GLN A 325 34.49 9.51 -13.00
N ILE A 326 33.50 10.36 -12.69
CA ILE A 326 33.65 11.81 -12.81
C ILE A 326 34.39 12.31 -11.55
N THR A 327 35.63 12.72 -11.71
CA THR A 327 36.49 13.14 -10.57
C THR A 327 36.15 14.55 -10.06
N THR A 328 35.50 15.37 -10.86
CA THR A 328 35.08 16.75 -10.52
C THR A 328 33.73 16.78 -9.81
N ALA A 329 32.90 15.74 -9.93
CA ALA A 329 31.57 15.66 -9.38
C ALA A 329 31.47 14.58 -8.30
N SER A 330 31.53 14.98 -7.05
CA SER A 330 31.57 14.05 -5.90
C SER A 330 30.21 13.39 -5.57
N GLN A 331 29.10 13.86 -6.15
CA GLN A 331 27.76 13.44 -5.76
C GLN A 331 27.18 12.32 -6.60
N ILE A 332 27.77 12.00 -7.73
CA ILE A 332 27.34 10.89 -8.59
C ILE A 332 28.47 9.90 -8.83
N THR A 333 28.08 8.65 -8.89
CA THR A 333 28.93 7.51 -9.24
C THR A 333 28.48 7.00 -10.61
N ASN A 334 29.37 6.39 -11.39
CA ASN A 334 28.94 5.71 -12.62
C ASN A 334 27.73 4.80 -12.33
N PRO A 335 26.58 4.97 -13.01
CA PRO A 335 25.37 4.25 -12.69
C PRO A 335 25.48 2.74 -12.85
N LEU A 336 26.37 2.27 -13.72
CA LEU A 336 26.64 0.84 -13.89
C LEU A 336 27.42 0.25 -12.72
N ALA A 337 28.21 1.06 -12.01
CA ALA A 337 28.88 0.63 -10.79
C ALA A 337 27.87 0.27 -9.69
N TRP A 338 26.71 0.96 -9.63
CA TRP A 338 25.63 0.60 -8.69
C TRP A 338 25.01 -0.78 -8.98
N MET A 339 25.13 -1.27 -10.22
CA MET A 339 24.67 -2.62 -10.59
C MET A 339 25.57 -3.72 -10.02
N ASP A 340 26.80 -3.39 -9.57
CA ASP A 340 27.72 -4.33 -8.92
C ASP A 340 27.41 -4.52 -7.42
N VAL A 341 26.55 -3.67 -6.84
CA VAL A 341 26.16 -3.79 -5.44
C VAL A 341 25.29 -5.03 -5.24
N ASP A 342 25.69 -5.94 -4.36
CA ASP A 342 24.87 -7.07 -3.95
C ASP A 342 24.01 -6.68 -2.76
N ASN A 343 22.70 -6.55 -2.95
CA ASN A 343 21.72 -6.20 -1.94
C ASN A 343 20.58 -7.19 -1.96
N ARG A 344 20.49 -8.02 -0.92
CA ARG A 344 19.55 -9.15 -0.82
C ARG A 344 18.75 -9.10 0.46
N GLU A 345 17.48 -9.47 0.31
CA GLU A 345 16.59 -9.75 1.42
C GLU A 345 15.99 -11.14 1.26
N GLU A 346 16.14 -12.00 2.26
CA GLU A 346 15.51 -13.31 2.30
C GLU A 346 14.51 -13.36 3.44
N THR A 347 13.23 -13.53 3.12
CA THR A 347 12.16 -13.67 4.11
C THR A 347 11.59 -15.08 4.08
N SER A 348 11.67 -15.79 5.19
CA SER A 348 10.97 -17.05 5.42
C SER A 348 9.79 -16.80 6.35
N TYR A 349 8.63 -17.25 5.96
CA TYR A 349 7.39 -17.09 6.69
C TYR A 349 6.73 -18.44 6.91
N PHE A 350 6.26 -18.70 8.12
CA PHE A 350 5.47 -19.88 8.48
C PHE A 350 4.29 -19.47 9.35
N SER A 351 3.13 -20.00 9.05
CA SER A 351 1.92 -19.82 9.84
C SER A 351 1.17 -21.15 9.97
N SER A 352 0.67 -21.44 11.15
CA SER A 352 -0.21 -22.56 11.41
C SER A 352 -1.41 -22.08 12.22
N HIS A 353 -2.57 -22.67 11.96
CA HIS A 353 -3.74 -22.44 12.79
C HIS A 353 -4.58 -23.70 12.94
N ALA A 354 -5.27 -23.77 14.06
CA ALA A 354 -6.26 -24.78 14.35
C ALA A 354 -7.56 -24.12 14.83
N ARG A 355 -8.68 -24.57 14.30
CA ARG A 355 -10.02 -24.17 14.72
C ARG A 355 -10.81 -25.39 15.07
N LEU A 356 -11.25 -25.49 16.33
CA LEU A 356 -12.13 -26.54 16.82
C LEU A 356 -13.50 -25.90 17.10
N THR A 357 -14.51 -26.31 16.36
CA THR A 357 -15.88 -25.86 16.56
C THR A 357 -16.68 -26.99 17.22
N PHE A 358 -17.11 -26.78 18.44
CA PHE A 358 -17.98 -27.67 19.19
C PHE A 358 -19.43 -27.25 18.98
N ASN A 359 -20.22 -28.08 18.34
CA ASN A 359 -21.65 -27.90 18.14
C ASN A 359 -22.38 -28.39 19.40
N LEU A 360 -22.36 -27.59 20.49
CA LEU A 360 -22.86 -27.98 21.83
C LEU A 360 -24.36 -28.22 21.82
N LEU A 361 -25.10 -27.32 21.14
CA LEU A 361 -26.54 -27.42 20.92
C LEU A 361 -26.84 -26.98 19.49
N LYS A 362 -28.06 -27.23 19.01
CA LYS A 362 -28.48 -26.78 17.68
C LYS A 362 -28.23 -25.29 17.43
N ASP A 363 -28.40 -24.48 18.46
CA ASP A 363 -28.33 -23.02 18.38
C ASP A 363 -27.07 -22.45 19.09
N LEU A 364 -26.23 -23.28 19.75
CA LEU A 364 -25.07 -22.88 20.54
C LEU A 364 -23.82 -23.59 20.08
N LYS A 365 -22.79 -22.80 19.70
CA LYS A 365 -21.49 -23.29 19.31
C LYS A 365 -20.40 -22.66 20.16
N MET A 366 -19.37 -23.46 20.47
CA MET A 366 -18.14 -22.97 21.06
C MET A 366 -17.00 -23.17 20.06
N VAL A 367 -16.19 -22.16 19.86
CA VAL A 367 -15.03 -22.23 18.96
C VAL A 367 -13.77 -21.94 19.75
N LEU A 368 -12.82 -22.88 19.67
CA LEU A 368 -11.44 -22.65 20.08
C LEU A 368 -10.62 -22.40 18.84
N PHE A 369 -9.89 -21.30 18.81
CA PHE A 369 -8.95 -20.98 17.72
C PHE A 369 -7.59 -20.69 18.31
N GLY A 370 -6.57 -21.26 17.69
CA GLY A 370 -5.18 -20.93 17.99
C GLY A 370 -4.38 -20.78 16.72
N SER A 371 -3.46 -19.82 16.70
CA SER A 371 -2.51 -19.65 15.59
C SER A 371 -1.12 -19.32 16.09
N TYR A 372 -0.12 -19.83 15.38
CA TYR A 372 1.28 -19.50 15.54
C TYR A 372 1.85 -19.04 14.21
N THR A 373 2.53 -17.92 14.23
CA THR A 373 3.19 -17.32 13.08
C THR A 373 4.66 -17.08 13.40
N TYR A 374 5.53 -17.44 12.50
CA TYR A 374 6.97 -17.19 12.57
C TYR A 374 7.45 -16.56 11.26
N SER A 375 8.21 -15.49 11.37
CA SER A 375 8.87 -14.85 10.23
C SER A 375 10.30 -14.54 10.58
N THR A 376 11.21 -14.80 9.64
CA THR A 376 12.59 -14.34 9.72
C THR A 376 12.95 -13.66 8.41
N THR A 377 13.52 -12.48 8.53
CA THR A 377 14.07 -11.72 7.40
C THR A 377 15.56 -11.54 7.61
N GLU A 378 16.35 -11.98 6.66
CA GLU A 378 17.79 -11.78 6.62
C GLU A 378 18.12 -10.77 5.52
N ASN A 379 18.82 -9.70 5.89
CA ASN A 379 19.32 -8.69 5.00
C ASN A 379 20.83 -8.84 4.86
N ALA A 380 21.31 -8.88 3.63
CA ALA A 380 22.73 -8.98 3.31
C ALA A 380 23.06 -8.00 2.18
N GLN A 381 24.09 -7.19 2.41
CA GLN A 381 24.48 -6.15 1.47
C GLN A 381 26.00 -6.06 1.38
N PHE A 382 26.50 -5.87 0.18
CA PHE A 382 27.90 -5.60 -0.09
C PHE A 382 28.07 -4.49 -1.12
N LEU A 383 28.73 -3.43 -0.71
CA LEU A 383 29.21 -2.37 -1.61
C LEU A 383 30.69 -2.65 -1.88
N PRO A 384 31.07 -3.06 -3.09
CA PRO A 384 32.45 -3.35 -3.42
C PRO A 384 33.31 -2.08 -3.47
N THR A 385 34.63 -2.25 -3.36
CA THR A 385 35.60 -1.13 -3.41
C THR A 385 35.60 -0.41 -4.76
N THR A 386 35.09 -1.04 -5.81
CA THR A 386 34.86 -0.43 -7.13
C THR A 386 33.73 0.60 -7.15
N VAL A 387 32.82 0.56 -6.18
CA VAL A 387 31.70 1.49 -6.00
C VAL A 387 31.94 2.46 -4.86
N TRP A 388 32.46 1.97 -3.76
CA TRP A 388 32.79 2.74 -2.56
C TRP A 388 34.21 2.40 -2.10
N ALA A 389 35.12 3.35 -2.19
CA ALA A 389 36.57 3.14 -1.99
C ALA A 389 36.94 2.30 -0.75
N ASN A 390 36.17 2.41 0.33
CA ASN A 390 36.41 1.63 1.55
C ASN A 390 35.72 0.25 1.52
N GLY A 391 34.82 -0.02 0.57
CA GLY A 391 33.96 -1.18 0.62
C GLY A 391 33.11 -1.23 1.90
N GLN A 392 31.94 -1.84 1.84
CA GLN A 392 31.07 -2.01 3.00
C GLN A 392 30.30 -3.31 2.92
N ALA A 393 30.24 -4.04 4.01
CA ALA A 393 29.35 -5.18 4.18
C ALA A 393 28.36 -4.93 5.33
N TYR A 394 27.12 -5.28 5.11
CA TYR A 394 26.07 -5.29 6.12
C TYR A 394 25.42 -6.66 6.18
N ARG A 395 25.15 -7.13 7.38
CA ARG A 395 24.23 -8.25 7.63
C ARG A 395 23.32 -7.94 8.80
N GLY A 396 22.04 -8.23 8.61
CA GLY A 396 21.04 -8.11 9.65
C GLY A 396 20.07 -9.28 9.63
N ASN A 397 19.49 -9.55 10.77
CA ASN A 397 18.45 -10.56 10.94
C ASN A 397 17.32 -9.95 11.77
N ARG A 398 16.10 -10.11 11.32
CA ARG A 398 14.90 -9.73 12.06
C ARG A 398 13.99 -10.94 12.17
N LYS A 399 13.60 -11.28 13.40
CA LYS A 399 12.68 -12.37 13.69
C LYS A 399 11.41 -11.83 14.34
N SER A 400 10.27 -12.38 13.92
CA SER A 400 8.95 -12.05 14.46
C SER A 400 8.21 -13.35 14.74
N GLU A 401 7.68 -13.46 15.95
CA GLU A 401 6.82 -14.56 16.39
C GLU A 401 5.51 -13.99 16.89
N ALA A 402 4.39 -14.58 16.50
CA ALA A 402 3.08 -14.22 17.01
C ALA A 402 2.32 -15.47 17.44
N LEU A 403 1.81 -15.46 18.65
CA LEU A 403 0.93 -16.49 19.20
C LEU A 403 -0.42 -15.85 19.53
N LEU A 404 -1.49 -16.38 18.97
CA LEU A 404 -2.85 -15.95 19.22
C LEU A 404 -3.67 -17.15 19.70
N GLY A 405 -4.46 -16.94 20.72
CA GLY A 405 -5.47 -17.90 21.19
C GLY A 405 -6.78 -17.19 21.48
N ASN A 406 -7.90 -17.74 21.04
CA ASN A 406 -9.21 -17.22 21.41
C ASN A 406 -10.23 -18.33 21.69
N LEU A 407 -11.18 -18.00 22.57
CA LEU A 407 -12.37 -18.76 22.85
C LEU A 407 -13.59 -17.93 22.48
N MET A 408 -14.46 -18.46 21.66
CA MET A 408 -15.66 -17.80 21.19
C MET A 408 -16.91 -18.66 21.45
N LEU A 409 -17.94 -18.06 21.99
CA LEU A 409 -19.28 -18.64 22.15
C LEU A 409 -20.22 -17.92 21.19
N THR A 410 -20.94 -18.67 20.36
CA THR A 410 -21.94 -18.12 19.43
C THR A 410 -23.27 -18.79 19.65
N TYR A 411 -24.30 -17.96 19.88
CA TYR A 411 -25.68 -18.41 20.01
C TYR A 411 -26.51 -17.79 18.90
N GLN A 412 -27.10 -18.63 18.03
CA GLN A 412 -27.92 -18.18 16.90
C GLN A 412 -29.28 -18.83 16.96
N LYS A 413 -30.36 -18.03 17.00
CA LYS A 413 -31.72 -18.52 17.12
C LYS A 413 -32.71 -17.77 16.27
N GLN A 414 -33.51 -18.52 15.49
CA GLN A 414 -34.67 -18.03 14.79
C GLN A 414 -35.92 -18.29 15.64
N LEU A 415 -36.66 -17.23 16.00
CA LEU A 415 -37.87 -17.26 16.78
C LEU A 415 -39.01 -16.58 16.01
N GLY A 416 -39.63 -17.31 15.09
CA GLY A 416 -40.62 -16.72 14.20
C GLY A 416 -39.99 -15.63 13.31
N ALA A 417 -40.47 -14.39 13.43
CA ALA A 417 -39.94 -13.23 12.72
C ALA A 417 -38.64 -12.65 13.34
N HIS A 418 -38.22 -13.16 14.50
CA HIS A 418 -37.06 -12.65 15.23
C HIS A 418 -35.85 -13.56 15.02
N PHE A 419 -34.75 -12.99 14.54
CA PHE A 419 -33.45 -13.66 14.47
C PHE A 419 -32.49 -12.98 15.45
N LEU A 420 -31.88 -13.77 16.32
CA LEU A 420 -30.91 -13.32 17.30
C LEU A 420 -29.59 -14.05 17.09
N ASP A 421 -28.49 -13.30 16.96
CA ASP A 421 -27.12 -13.79 16.90
C ASP A 421 -26.29 -13.09 17.97
N VAL A 422 -25.82 -13.86 18.96
CA VAL A 422 -25.02 -13.38 20.09
C VAL A 422 -23.66 -14.04 20.05
N LEU A 423 -22.60 -13.24 20.19
CA LEU A 423 -21.23 -13.70 20.22
C LEU A 423 -20.52 -13.11 21.45
N ALA A 424 -19.81 -13.96 22.18
CA ALA A 424 -18.88 -13.59 23.23
C ALA A 424 -17.50 -14.17 22.91
N LEU A 425 -16.44 -13.34 22.99
CA LEU A 425 -15.06 -13.72 22.65
C LEU A 425 -14.11 -13.26 23.76
N GLY A 426 -13.19 -14.15 24.16
CA GLY A 426 -11.97 -13.82 24.89
C GLY A 426 -10.75 -14.18 24.05
N GLU A 427 -9.78 -13.27 23.96
CA GLU A 427 -8.61 -13.40 23.07
C GLU A 427 -7.34 -12.95 23.78
N VAL A 428 -6.26 -13.67 23.56
CA VAL A 428 -4.91 -13.35 24.05
C VAL A 428 -3.96 -13.40 22.88
N GLU A 429 -3.12 -12.37 22.75
CA GLU A 429 -2.07 -12.27 21.72
C GLU A 429 -0.74 -11.96 22.39
N LYS A 430 0.28 -12.67 21.99
CA LYS A 430 1.67 -12.45 22.36
C LYS A 430 2.51 -12.34 21.10
N ASN A 431 3.19 -11.21 20.94
CA ASN A 431 4.14 -10.99 19.85
C ASN A 431 5.55 -10.90 20.43
N ARG A 432 6.55 -11.34 19.66
CA ARG A 432 7.95 -11.22 19.99
C ARG A 432 8.71 -10.76 18.75
N PHE A 433 9.47 -9.70 18.89
CA PHE A 433 10.34 -9.16 17.84
C PHE A 433 11.76 -9.09 18.37
N HIS A 434 12.70 -9.67 17.66
CA HIS A 434 14.10 -9.58 18.01
C HIS A 434 14.99 -9.70 16.79
N GLY A 435 16.20 -9.18 16.90
CA GLY A 435 17.14 -9.25 15.81
C GLY A 435 18.49 -8.63 16.19
N PHE A 436 19.38 -8.69 15.23
CA PHE A 436 20.67 -8.03 15.30
C PHE A 436 21.09 -7.56 13.91
N TYR A 437 22.03 -6.63 13.89
CA TYR A 437 22.67 -6.17 12.65
C TYR A 437 24.13 -5.83 12.91
N THR A 438 24.91 -5.91 11.85
CA THR A 438 26.32 -5.49 11.89
C THR A 438 26.74 -4.96 10.52
N THR A 439 27.54 -3.88 10.56
CA THR A 439 28.18 -3.26 9.41
C THR A 439 29.69 -3.30 9.61
N THR A 440 30.41 -3.63 8.56
CA THR A 440 31.87 -3.55 8.52
C THR A 440 32.31 -2.80 7.26
N THR A 441 33.40 -2.06 7.37
CA THR A 441 33.93 -1.24 6.27
C THR A 441 35.44 -1.43 6.16
N ASN A 442 36.02 -0.84 5.12
CA ASN A 442 37.45 -0.89 4.84
C ASN A 442 37.92 -2.30 4.45
N PHE A 443 37.37 -2.79 3.35
CA PHE A 443 37.69 -4.08 2.74
C PHE A 443 38.90 -3.95 1.83
N SER A 444 39.79 -4.93 1.85
CA SER A 444 40.93 -5.07 0.95
C SER A 444 40.63 -5.98 -0.26
N SER A 445 39.52 -6.71 -0.24
CA SER A 445 39.12 -7.62 -1.29
C SER A 445 37.59 -7.66 -1.41
N ASN A 446 37.06 -7.78 -2.65
CA ASN A 446 35.62 -7.90 -2.94
C ASN A 446 35.15 -9.36 -3.06
N GLU A 447 36.04 -10.36 -3.04
CA GLU A 447 35.71 -11.75 -3.42
C GLU A 447 34.64 -12.41 -2.54
N LEU A 448 34.73 -12.24 -1.22
CA LEU A 448 33.81 -12.88 -0.28
C LEU A 448 32.61 -12.00 0.08
N GLY A 449 32.67 -10.70 -0.24
CA GLY A 449 31.57 -9.77 0.02
C GLY A 449 31.09 -9.84 1.49
N TYR A 450 29.78 -9.84 1.68
CA TYR A 450 29.15 -9.96 3.00
C TYR A 450 29.27 -11.37 3.62
N HIS A 451 29.85 -12.34 2.94
CA HIS A 451 30.14 -13.67 3.52
C HIS A 451 31.35 -13.66 4.43
N SER A 452 32.16 -12.59 4.40
CA SER A 452 33.33 -12.41 5.25
C SER A 452 33.33 -11.03 5.92
N LEU A 453 32.49 -10.87 6.96
CA LEU A 453 32.43 -9.61 7.71
C LEU A 453 33.76 -9.26 8.39
N GLN A 454 34.57 -10.26 8.77
CA GLN A 454 35.92 -10.08 9.33
C GLN A 454 36.93 -9.53 8.31
N GLY A 455 36.63 -9.58 7.01
CA GLY A 455 37.45 -8.98 5.95
C GLY A 455 37.42 -7.45 5.96
N GLY A 456 36.45 -6.82 6.63
CA GLY A 456 36.42 -5.39 6.88
C GLY A 456 37.22 -5.02 8.12
N ALA A 457 38.14 -4.08 7.99
CA ALA A 457 39.06 -3.69 9.07
C ALA A 457 38.38 -2.81 10.13
N LEU A 458 37.33 -2.09 9.78
CA LEU A 458 36.63 -1.16 10.67
C LEU A 458 35.18 -1.64 10.96
N ARG A 459 34.83 -1.55 12.23
CA ARG A 459 33.45 -1.81 12.72
C ARG A 459 32.92 -0.55 13.40
N PRO A 460 32.11 0.25 12.70
CA PRO A 460 31.51 1.44 13.30
C PRO A 460 30.70 1.07 14.54
N TRP A 461 30.81 1.85 15.60
CA TRP A 461 30.10 1.62 16.87
C TRP A 461 28.57 1.52 16.63
N GLU A 462 28.01 2.47 15.87
CA GLU A 462 26.59 2.51 15.55
C GLU A 462 26.18 1.46 14.49
N GLY A 463 27.15 0.86 13.82
CA GLY A 463 26.96 -0.17 12.79
C GLY A 463 26.63 -1.55 13.35
N THR A 464 26.64 -1.74 14.69
CA THR A 464 26.34 -3.04 15.30
C THR A 464 25.33 -2.86 16.42
N GLY A 465 24.26 -3.64 16.40
CA GLY A 465 23.21 -3.56 17.40
C GLY A 465 22.32 -4.80 17.45
N SER A 466 21.53 -4.88 18.51
CA SER A 466 20.48 -5.89 18.67
C SER A 466 19.28 -5.28 19.40
N TYR A 467 18.13 -5.88 19.22
CA TYR A 467 16.89 -5.44 19.86
C TYR A 467 16.00 -6.63 20.23
N TYR A 468 15.14 -6.40 21.22
CA TYR A 468 14.16 -7.37 21.71
C TYR A 468 12.92 -6.64 22.20
N GLU A 469 11.74 -7.06 21.72
CA GLU A 469 10.46 -6.54 22.10
C GLU A 469 9.44 -7.68 22.24
N GLU A 470 8.59 -7.61 23.29
CA GLU A 470 7.56 -8.61 23.56
C GLU A 470 6.24 -7.95 24.00
N PRO A 471 5.46 -7.34 23.09
CA PRO A 471 4.15 -6.79 23.42
C PRO A 471 3.07 -7.88 23.59
N HIS A 472 2.17 -7.65 24.54
CA HIS A 472 1.02 -8.50 24.83
C HIS A 472 -0.28 -7.72 24.70
N LEU A 473 -1.32 -8.40 24.22
CA LEU A 473 -2.68 -7.87 24.13
C LEU A 473 -3.68 -8.88 24.65
N VAL A 474 -4.61 -8.43 25.50
CA VAL A 474 -5.73 -9.21 25.98
C VAL A 474 -7.01 -8.49 25.60
N SER A 475 -7.99 -9.21 25.07
CA SER A 475 -9.21 -8.61 24.54
C SER A 475 -10.46 -9.39 24.90
N PHE A 476 -11.57 -8.67 25.09
CA PHE A 476 -12.89 -9.26 25.25
C PHE A 476 -13.87 -8.56 24.31
N LEU A 477 -14.75 -9.33 23.67
CA LEU A 477 -15.78 -8.83 22.76
C LEU A 477 -17.13 -9.45 23.10
N GLY A 478 -18.15 -8.61 23.21
CA GLY A 478 -19.56 -8.99 23.19
C GLY A 478 -20.23 -8.38 21.94
N ARG A 479 -20.94 -9.19 21.15
CA ARG A 479 -21.72 -8.75 20.00
C ARG A 479 -23.13 -9.29 20.08
N VAL A 480 -24.10 -8.45 19.78
CA VAL A 480 -25.51 -8.82 19.60
C VAL A 480 -25.96 -8.31 18.25
N ASN A 481 -26.42 -9.21 17.38
CA ASN A 481 -27.09 -8.87 16.13
C ASN A 481 -28.54 -9.35 16.23
N TYR A 482 -29.48 -8.46 16.06
CA TYR A 482 -30.91 -8.73 16.10
C TYR A 482 -31.54 -8.33 14.78
N THR A 483 -32.29 -9.25 14.18
CA THR A 483 -33.04 -9.00 12.95
C THR A 483 -34.52 -9.31 13.16
N TYR A 484 -35.39 -8.37 12.77
CA TYR A 484 -36.83 -8.53 12.82
C TYR A 484 -37.40 -8.60 11.42
N ASP A 485 -38.01 -9.75 11.08
CA ASP A 485 -38.73 -10.04 9.82
C ASP A 485 -37.89 -9.75 8.57
N ASP A 486 -36.58 -9.98 8.64
CA ASP A 486 -35.60 -9.62 7.59
C ASP A 486 -35.67 -8.13 7.18
N ARG A 487 -36.37 -7.29 7.93
CA ARG A 487 -36.60 -5.86 7.64
C ARG A 487 -35.68 -4.93 8.43
N TYR A 488 -35.63 -5.12 9.73
CA TYR A 488 -34.87 -4.26 10.64
C TYR A 488 -33.74 -5.05 11.24
N VAL A 489 -32.56 -4.54 11.10
CA VAL A 489 -31.32 -5.15 11.66
C VAL A 489 -30.70 -4.17 12.64
N LEU A 490 -30.33 -4.63 13.81
CA LEU A 490 -29.61 -3.87 14.81
C LEU A 490 -28.39 -4.69 15.26
N THR A 491 -27.19 -4.11 15.19
CA THR A 491 -25.97 -4.71 15.70
C THR A 491 -25.36 -3.81 16.76
N VAL A 492 -25.01 -4.38 17.92
CA VAL A 492 -24.30 -3.71 19.00
C VAL A 492 -23.07 -4.53 19.33
N ASN A 493 -21.90 -3.88 19.38
CA ASN A 493 -20.65 -4.48 19.79
C ASN A 493 -20.07 -3.69 20.97
N LEU A 494 -19.47 -4.40 21.89
CA LEU A 494 -18.65 -3.83 22.95
C LEU A 494 -17.35 -4.62 23.02
N ARG A 495 -16.24 -3.97 22.68
CA ARG A 495 -14.91 -4.56 22.81
C ARG A 495 -14.09 -3.79 23.82
N THR A 496 -13.28 -4.50 24.58
CA THR A 496 -12.26 -3.92 25.44
C THR A 496 -10.93 -4.61 25.20
N ASP A 497 -9.86 -3.82 25.05
CA ASP A 497 -8.50 -4.28 24.83
C ASP A 497 -7.59 -3.78 25.94
N ALA A 498 -6.67 -4.63 26.42
CA ALA A 498 -5.59 -4.26 27.33
C ALA A 498 -4.24 -4.55 26.69
N SER A 499 -3.39 -3.52 26.55
CA SER A 499 -2.08 -3.64 25.95
C SER A 499 -0.96 -3.36 26.94
N SER A 500 0.12 -4.16 26.84
CA SER A 500 1.34 -3.96 27.65
C SER A 500 2.13 -2.72 27.23
N LYS A 501 1.87 -2.13 26.06
CA LYS A 501 2.54 -0.93 25.54
C LYS A 501 2.20 0.34 26.32
N PHE A 502 1.05 0.37 26.99
CA PHE A 502 0.58 1.53 27.71
C PHE A 502 0.98 1.54 29.19
N GLY A 503 1.05 2.73 29.75
CA GLY A 503 1.29 2.96 31.16
C GLY A 503 0.20 2.37 32.06
N ARG A 504 0.48 2.29 33.35
CA ARG A 504 -0.37 1.59 34.33
C ARG A 504 -1.83 2.08 34.32
N ASN A 505 -2.05 3.37 34.06
CA ASN A 505 -3.37 4.00 34.18
C ASN A 505 -4.22 3.85 32.92
N HIS A 506 -3.64 3.53 31.75
CA HIS A 506 -4.30 3.57 30.45
C HIS A 506 -4.17 2.29 29.62
N LYS A 507 -3.89 1.16 30.28
CA LYS A 507 -3.75 -0.14 29.60
C LYS A 507 -5.03 -0.57 28.89
N TRP A 508 -6.19 -0.29 29.48
CA TRP A 508 -7.49 -0.68 28.97
C TRP A 508 -8.10 0.39 28.06
N GLY A 509 -8.53 -0.01 26.88
CA GLY A 509 -9.35 0.77 25.95
C GLY A 509 -10.71 0.12 25.77
N VAL A 510 -11.79 0.92 25.64
CA VAL A 510 -13.15 0.45 25.43
C VAL A 510 -13.68 1.01 24.11
N PHE A 511 -14.18 0.13 23.25
CA PHE A 511 -14.56 0.43 21.86
C PHE A 511 -15.99 -0.05 21.56
N PRO A 512 -17.02 0.74 21.95
CA PRO A 512 -18.41 0.44 21.63
C PRO A 512 -18.72 0.78 20.17
N SER A 513 -19.64 0.03 19.56
CA SER A 513 -20.23 0.38 18.27
C SER A 513 -21.68 -0.06 18.17
N VAL A 514 -22.46 0.68 17.40
CA VAL A 514 -23.85 0.38 17.08
C VAL A 514 -24.11 0.64 15.62
N SER A 515 -24.87 -0.23 14.98
CA SER A 515 -25.35 -0.03 13.62
C SER A 515 -26.76 -0.58 13.43
N ALA A 516 -27.49 0.06 12.53
CA ALA A 516 -28.85 -0.34 12.16
C ALA A 516 -28.98 -0.38 10.64
N ALA A 517 -29.79 -1.31 10.16
CA ALA A 517 -30.16 -1.34 8.75
C ALA A 517 -31.67 -1.57 8.60
N TRP A 518 -32.22 -0.96 7.55
CA TRP A 518 -33.60 -1.12 7.13
C TRP A 518 -33.67 -1.63 5.72
N ASN A 519 -34.14 -2.86 5.56
CA ASN A 519 -34.39 -3.50 4.25
C ASN A 519 -35.76 -3.04 3.74
N ILE A 520 -35.81 -1.87 3.12
CA ILE A 520 -37.03 -1.18 2.70
C ILE A 520 -37.82 -2.03 1.69
N THR A 521 -37.15 -2.77 0.81
CA THR A 521 -37.79 -3.66 -0.15
C THR A 521 -38.66 -4.75 0.50
N ARG A 522 -38.43 -5.09 1.76
CA ARG A 522 -39.23 -6.07 2.49
C ARG A 522 -40.55 -5.49 3.02
N GLU A 523 -40.76 -4.16 2.90
CA GLU A 523 -41.96 -3.49 3.36
C GLU A 523 -43.14 -3.76 2.40
N LYS A 524 -44.36 -3.83 2.97
CA LYS A 524 -45.57 -4.11 2.20
C LYS A 524 -45.85 -3.08 1.10
N PHE A 525 -45.52 -1.80 1.36
CA PHE A 525 -45.71 -0.71 0.38
C PHE A 525 -44.78 -0.81 -0.82
N MET A 526 -43.62 -1.47 -0.69
CA MET A 526 -42.66 -1.66 -1.77
C MET A 526 -43.06 -2.70 -2.79
N ARG A 527 -44.00 -3.59 -2.47
CA ARG A 527 -44.47 -4.67 -3.38
C ARG A 527 -45.02 -4.15 -4.70
N ARG A 528 -45.46 -2.88 -4.79
CA ARG A 528 -45.95 -2.23 -5.99
C ARG A 528 -44.82 -1.73 -6.91
N PHE A 529 -43.58 -1.65 -6.43
CA PHE A 529 -42.45 -1.11 -7.18
C PHE A 529 -41.58 -2.24 -7.74
N HIS A 530 -42.08 -2.90 -8.81
CA HIS A 530 -41.46 -4.09 -9.41
C HIS A 530 -40.09 -3.84 -10.05
N LEU A 531 -39.67 -2.58 -10.25
CA LEU A 531 -38.36 -2.22 -10.80
C LEU A 531 -37.25 -2.19 -9.74
N ILE A 532 -37.60 -2.16 -8.47
CA ILE A 532 -36.67 -2.08 -7.34
C ILE A 532 -36.55 -3.45 -6.69
N ASP A 533 -35.42 -4.11 -6.91
CA ASP A 533 -35.13 -5.44 -6.37
C ASP A 533 -34.54 -5.38 -4.97
N ASN A 534 -33.74 -4.36 -4.70
CA ASN A 534 -33.14 -4.11 -3.40
C ASN A 534 -33.15 -2.61 -3.08
N LEU A 535 -33.53 -2.28 -1.86
CA LEU A 535 -33.38 -0.94 -1.29
C LEU A 535 -33.14 -1.09 0.21
N LYS A 536 -31.92 -0.78 0.62
CA LYS A 536 -31.46 -0.93 2.00
C LYS A 536 -30.80 0.35 2.49
N LEU A 537 -31.26 0.87 3.61
CA LEU A 537 -30.67 1.98 4.33
C LEU A 537 -29.80 1.44 5.47
N ARG A 538 -28.62 2.00 5.66
CA ARG A 538 -27.67 1.64 6.73
C ARG A 538 -27.17 2.87 7.47
N LEU A 539 -27.09 2.76 8.81
CA LEU A 539 -26.53 3.78 9.69
C LEU A 539 -25.61 3.09 10.70
N GLY A 540 -24.47 3.68 11.00
CA GLY A 540 -23.55 3.12 11.96
C GLY A 540 -22.71 4.19 12.66
N TYR A 541 -22.38 3.94 13.91
CA TYR A 541 -21.42 4.72 14.69
C TYR A 541 -20.60 3.80 15.57
N GLY A 542 -19.30 4.06 15.68
CA GLY A 542 -18.44 3.26 16.53
C GLY A 542 -17.10 3.91 16.81
N LEU A 543 -16.42 3.36 17.81
CA LEU A 543 -15.08 3.73 18.21
C LEU A 543 -14.12 2.59 17.91
N ALA A 544 -12.90 2.92 17.46
CA ALA A 544 -11.78 2.00 17.32
C ALA A 544 -10.52 2.64 17.91
N GLY A 545 -9.72 1.86 18.62
CA GLY A 545 -8.45 2.30 19.17
C GLY A 545 -7.30 2.15 18.16
N ASN A 546 -6.18 2.81 18.42
CA ASN A 546 -4.92 2.58 17.69
C ASN A 546 -3.74 2.66 18.67
N GLN A 547 -2.82 1.71 18.58
CA GLN A 547 -1.59 1.63 19.38
C GLN A 547 -0.32 1.52 18.52
N GLY A 548 -0.46 1.63 17.20
CA GLY A 548 0.61 1.38 16.24
C GLY A 548 1.81 2.33 16.39
N GLY A 549 1.60 3.55 16.89
CA GLY A 549 2.65 4.55 17.09
C GLY A 549 3.38 4.45 18.43
N ILE A 550 3.15 3.39 19.21
CA ILE A 550 3.79 3.19 20.52
C ILE A 550 4.64 1.93 20.47
N ASP A 551 5.92 2.08 20.75
CA ASP A 551 6.84 0.95 20.93
C ASP A 551 6.59 0.25 22.27
N SER A 552 7.08 -0.98 22.41
CA SER A 552 6.77 -1.85 23.57
C SER A 552 7.15 -1.25 24.93
N TYR A 553 8.16 -0.37 24.96
CA TYR A 553 8.70 0.20 26.20
C TYR A 553 8.60 1.72 26.27
N THR A 554 7.76 2.33 25.44
CA THR A 554 7.67 3.79 25.30
C THR A 554 7.27 4.51 26.60
N THR A 555 6.52 3.84 27.48
CA THR A 555 6.08 4.39 28.78
C THR A 555 7.10 4.20 29.90
N MET A 556 8.28 3.67 29.58
CA MET A 556 9.38 3.44 30.50
C MET A 556 10.51 4.44 30.28
N ALA A 557 11.29 4.74 31.33
CA ALA A 557 12.53 5.49 31.21
C ALA A 557 13.58 4.61 30.50
N LEU A 558 13.88 4.97 29.28
CA LEU A 558 14.86 4.25 28.44
C LEU A 558 16.11 5.09 28.26
N VAL A 559 17.23 4.40 28.31
CA VAL A 559 18.53 4.94 27.94
C VAL A 559 19.11 4.12 26.80
N ARG A 560 19.90 4.74 25.95
CA ARG A 560 20.66 4.06 24.89
C ARG A 560 22.15 4.24 25.10
N PRO A 561 22.98 3.29 24.66
CA PRO A 561 24.40 3.51 24.54
C PRO A 561 24.70 4.72 23.62
N ASN A 562 25.57 5.62 24.07
CA ASN A 562 25.93 6.85 23.35
C ASN A 562 27.46 6.97 23.17
N GLY A 563 28.10 5.88 22.85
CA GLY A 563 29.54 5.84 22.63
C GLY A 563 30.33 5.22 23.75
N VAL A 564 31.65 5.43 23.72
CA VAL A 564 32.61 4.87 24.67
C VAL A 564 33.52 5.98 25.18
N THR A 565 33.68 6.07 26.50
CA THR A 565 34.62 6.98 27.12
C THR A 565 35.70 6.21 27.89
N PRO A 566 36.97 6.62 27.83
CA PRO A 566 38.01 6.01 28.63
C PRO A 566 37.90 6.40 30.12
N VAL A 567 37.84 5.42 31.00
CA VAL A 567 37.94 5.63 32.44
C VAL A 567 39.16 4.86 32.95
N GLY A 568 40.21 5.58 33.20
CA GLY A 568 41.51 4.98 33.39
C GLY A 568 41.99 4.27 32.14
N ASN A 569 42.34 2.98 32.24
CA ASN A 569 42.78 2.13 31.13
C ASN A 569 41.65 1.30 30.52
N SER A 570 40.38 1.48 30.94
CA SER A 570 39.23 0.69 30.46
C SER A 570 38.24 1.55 29.71
N PRO A 571 37.86 1.13 28.51
CA PRO A 571 36.75 1.78 27.81
C PRO A 571 35.41 1.43 28.48
N LEU A 572 34.60 2.43 28.83
CA LEU A 572 33.26 2.26 29.36
C LEU A 572 32.21 2.82 28.40
N VAL A 573 31.12 2.09 28.26
CA VAL A 573 29.96 2.53 27.46
C VAL A 573 29.24 3.65 28.22
N THR A 574 29.02 4.76 27.55
CA THR A 574 28.20 5.87 28.04
C THR A 574 26.74 5.67 27.61
N TYR A 575 25.82 6.21 28.40
CA TYR A 575 24.37 6.13 28.14
C TYR A 575 23.75 7.51 28.17
N GLU A 576 22.78 7.73 27.29
CA GLU A 576 21.92 8.93 27.26
C GLU A 576 20.44 8.57 27.30
N SER A 577 19.62 9.50 27.77
CA SER A 577 18.15 9.37 27.70
C SER A 577 17.67 9.54 26.26
N LEU A 578 16.72 8.71 25.84
CA LEU A 578 16.16 8.77 24.48
C LEU A 578 15.08 9.84 24.33
N LYS A 579 14.23 9.99 25.34
CA LYS A 579 13.05 10.87 25.33
C LYS A 579 12.49 11.02 26.75
N ASN A 580 11.64 12.01 26.95
CA ASN A 580 10.89 12.12 28.19
C ASN A 580 9.90 10.96 28.32
N VAL A 581 9.78 10.46 29.56
CA VAL A 581 8.80 9.43 29.89
C VAL A 581 7.42 10.06 29.98
N ASN A 582 6.43 9.43 29.37
CA ASN A 582 5.03 9.80 29.54
C ASN A 582 4.23 8.59 30.04
N PRO A 583 3.98 8.48 31.37
CA PRO A 583 3.22 7.36 31.92
C PRO A 583 1.74 7.39 31.59
N ASP A 584 1.22 8.54 31.15
CA ASP A 584 -0.19 8.77 30.81
C ASP A 584 -0.50 8.62 29.31
N LEU A 585 0.44 8.02 28.55
CA LEU A 585 0.15 7.63 27.18
C LEU A 585 -1.07 6.71 27.10
N LYS A 586 -2.00 7.08 26.24
CA LYS A 586 -3.27 6.40 26.05
C LYS A 586 -3.54 6.10 24.58
N TRP A 587 -4.58 5.35 24.34
CA TRP A 587 -5.05 4.96 23.01
C TRP A 587 -5.40 6.18 22.16
N GLU A 588 -4.93 6.22 20.90
CA GLU A 588 -5.60 7.05 19.90
C GLU A 588 -7.00 6.48 19.67
N VAL A 589 -8.02 7.33 19.62
CA VAL A 589 -9.40 6.90 19.43
C VAL A 589 -9.98 7.52 18.17
N LYS A 590 -10.34 6.66 17.22
CA LYS A 590 -11.05 7.01 16.01
C LYS A 590 -12.54 6.76 16.19
N SER A 591 -13.34 7.81 16.15
CA SER A 591 -14.81 7.74 16.06
C SER A 591 -15.22 7.83 14.59
N THR A 592 -16.14 6.99 14.15
CA THR A 592 -16.61 6.98 12.77
C THR A 592 -18.14 6.90 12.73
N PHE A 593 -18.75 7.84 12.02
CA PHE A 593 -20.16 7.79 11.61
C PHE A 593 -20.24 7.38 10.14
N ASN A 594 -21.15 6.46 9.82
CA ASN A 594 -21.42 5.99 8.46
C ASN A 594 -22.91 6.04 8.17
N ALA A 595 -23.26 6.44 6.95
CA ALA A 595 -24.60 6.35 6.40
C ALA A 595 -24.51 5.81 4.97
N GLY A 596 -25.35 4.83 4.64
CA GLY A 596 -25.29 4.19 3.32
C GLY A 596 -26.66 3.78 2.80
N VAL A 597 -26.79 3.76 1.48
CA VAL A 597 -27.96 3.26 0.74
C VAL A 597 -27.48 2.28 -0.33
N ASP A 598 -28.03 1.08 -0.32
CA ASP A 598 -27.80 0.08 -1.36
C ASP A 598 -29.09 -0.11 -2.16
N MET A 599 -28.97 -0.07 -3.47
CA MET A 599 -30.08 -0.11 -4.42
C MET A 599 -29.81 -1.15 -5.51
N GLY A 600 -30.81 -1.93 -5.85
CA GLY A 600 -30.80 -2.86 -6.97
C GLY A 600 -32.05 -2.67 -7.86
N PHE A 601 -31.86 -2.69 -9.16
CA PHE A 601 -32.93 -2.45 -10.13
C PHE A 601 -32.86 -3.44 -11.29
N TYR A 602 -33.99 -3.70 -11.91
CA TYR A 602 -34.14 -4.52 -13.14
C TYR A 602 -33.59 -5.94 -12.99
N GLY A 603 -33.94 -6.65 -11.91
CA GLY A 603 -33.41 -7.98 -11.60
C GLY A 603 -31.95 -7.91 -11.25
N ASN A 604 -31.57 -6.88 -10.47
CA ASN A 604 -30.17 -6.56 -10.07
C ASN A 604 -29.20 -6.32 -11.25
N ARG A 605 -29.68 -5.96 -12.42
CA ARG A 605 -28.80 -5.56 -13.54
C ARG A 605 -28.16 -4.20 -13.35
N LEU A 606 -28.74 -3.37 -12.50
CA LEU A 606 -28.16 -2.11 -12.05
C LEU A 606 -28.09 -2.15 -10.53
N LEU A 607 -26.87 -2.12 -10.01
CA LEU A 607 -26.55 -2.05 -8.58
C LEU A 607 -25.93 -0.69 -8.30
N LEU A 608 -26.42 0.00 -7.30
CA LEU A 608 -25.91 1.28 -6.83
C LEU A 608 -25.69 1.21 -5.33
N SER A 609 -24.52 1.67 -4.86
CA SER A 609 -24.27 1.87 -3.42
C SER A 609 -23.69 3.26 -3.22
N VAL A 610 -24.27 4.00 -2.30
CA VAL A 610 -23.82 5.32 -1.88
C VAL A 610 -23.52 5.27 -0.41
N ASN A 611 -22.31 5.58 -0.01
CA ASN A 611 -21.90 5.62 1.39
C ASN A 611 -21.28 6.97 1.71
N TYR A 612 -21.65 7.55 2.83
CA TYR A 612 -21.03 8.72 3.44
C TYR A 612 -20.36 8.31 4.75
N TYR A 613 -19.13 8.78 4.98
CA TYR A 613 -18.43 8.58 6.23
C TYR A 613 -17.87 9.88 6.77
N LEU A 614 -17.85 9.97 8.10
CA LEU A 614 -17.20 11.05 8.85
C LEU A 614 -16.45 10.43 10.02
N SER A 615 -15.12 10.53 9.97
CA SER A 615 -14.23 10.00 11.02
C SER A 615 -13.49 11.14 11.71
N LYS A 616 -13.36 11.06 13.02
CA LYS A 616 -12.51 11.95 13.81
C LYS A 616 -11.59 11.12 14.70
N THR A 617 -10.27 11.26 14.51
CA THR A 617 -9.26 10.73 15.41
C THR A 617 -8.98 11.77 16.50
N ARG A 618 -9.04 11.36 17.75
CA ARG A 618 -8.71 12.15 18.94
C ARG A 618 -7.61 11.47 19.71
N ASP A 619 -6.99 12.23 20.61
CA ASP A 619 -5.87 11.75 21.42
C ASP A 619 -4.75 11.17 20.53
N MET A 620 -4.53 11.83 19.38
CA MET A 620 -3.56 11.39 18.38
C MET A 620 -2.14 11.62 18.92
N LEU A 621 -1.32 10.59 18.77
CA LEU A 621 0.07 10.60 19.20
C LEU A 621 0.91 11.50 18.29
N TYR A 622 1.76 12.28 18.93
CA TYR A 622 2.72 13.11 18.22
C TYR A 622 3.97 13.34 19.09
N MET A 623 5.13 13.46 18.45
CA MET A 623 6.40 13.77 19.13
C MET A 623 6.59 15.28 19.17
N TYR A 624 6.42 15.85 20.34
CA TYR A 624 6.55 17.29 20.57
C TYR A 624 7.99 17.68 20.92
N ASP A 625 8.44 18.83 20.42
CA ASP A 625 9.60 19.51 20.92
C ASP A 625 9.21 20.25 22.20
N VAL A 626 9.98 20.04 23.27
CA VAL A 626 9.73 20.63 24.60
C VAL A 626 11.01 21.27 25.16
N SER A 627 10.84 22.28 26.01
CA SER A 627 11.94 23.02 26.62
C SER A 627 12.70 22.16 27.64
N VAL A 628 14.00 22.32 27.67
CA VAL A 628 14.89 21.74 28.70
C VAL A 628 15.61 22.86 29.43
N PRO A 629 15.30 23.08 30.72
CA PRO A 629 14.27 22.52 31.58
C PRO A 629 12.86 23.06 31.24
N PRO A 630 11.72 22.60 31.80
CA PRO A 630 11.66 21.64 32.93
C PRO A 630 11.78 20.18 32.53
N PHE A 631 11.65 19.85 31.21
CA PHE A 631 11.81 18.47 30.76
C PHE A 631 13.28 18.04 30.79
N ALA A 632 13.52 16.75 31.01
CA ALA A 632 14.86 16.18 31.02
C ALA A 632 15.47 16.00 29.61
N TYR A 633 14.63 15.96 28.57
CA TYR A 633 15.00 15.78 27.18
C TYR A 633 14.10 16.64 26.30
N ASN A 634 14.56 17.05 25.11
CA ASN A 634 13.84 17.96 24.24
C ASN A 634 12.70 17.33 23.41
N LYS A 635 12.41 16.03 23.60
CA LYS A 635 11.32 15.32 22.91
C LYS A 635 10.35 14.69 23.90
N LEU A 636 9.05 14.85 23.65
CA LEU A 636 7.97 14.26 24.43
C LEU A 636 6.94 13.64 23.48
N LEU A 637 6.66 12.35 23.65
CA LEU A 637 5.52 11.71 22.97
C LEU A 637 4.26 11.93 23.80
N ALA A 638 3.23 12.55 23.23
CA ALA A 638 1.98 12.85 23.93
C ALA A 638 0.73 12.75 23.04
N ASN A 639 -0.45 12.53 23.66
CA ASN A 639 -1.74 12.36 22.99
C ASN A 639 -2.50 13.70 22.89
N LEU A 640 -1.98 14.68 22.15
CA LEU A 640 -2.56 16.02 22.06
C LEU A 640 -3.11 16.38 20.68
N GLY A 641 -2.98 15.48 19.71
CA GLY A 641 -3.40 15.70 18.34
C GLY A 641 -4.85 15.33 18.03
N SER A 642 -5.41 15.93 16.98
CA SER A 642 -6.69 15.48 16.41
C SER A 642 -6.80 15.77 14.92
N MET A 643 -7.51 14.88 14.19
CA MET A 643 -7.68 14.92 12.74
C MET A 643 -9.09 14.47 12.34
N ARG A 644 -9.56 14.94 11.19
CA ARG A 644 -10.86 14.57 10.62
C ARG A 644 -10.70 14.09 9.18
N ASN A 645 -11.34 12.95 8.87
CA ASN A 645 -11.53 12.42 7.52
C ASN A 645 -13.02 12.34 7.20
N SER A 646 -13.41 12.72 6.01
CA SER A 646 -14.79 12.58 5.53
C SER A 646 -14.80 12.28 4.04
N GLY A 647 -15.83 11.58 3.58
CA GLY A 647 -15.94 11.29 2.16
C GLY A 647 -17.26 10.65 1.79
N THR A 648 -17.51 10.66 0.47
CA THR A 648 -18.63 9.98 -0.17
C THR A 648 -18.08 8.93 -1.12
N GLU A 649 -18.55 7.70 -0.99
CA GLU A 649 -18.20 6.55 -1.83
C GLU A 649 -19.41 6.18 -2.67
N LEU A 650 -19.24 6.09 -3.97
CA LEU A 650 -20.25 5.67 -4.93
C LEU A 650 -19.75 4.42 -5.65
N SER A 651 -20.53 3.35 -5.64
CA SER A 651 -20.30 2.13 -6.43
C SER A 651 -21.44 1.90 -7.38
N ILE A 652 -21.12 1.55 -8.62
CA ILE A 652 -22.06 1.28 -9.70
C ILE A 652 -21.68 -0.06 -10.33
N GLY A 653 -22.60 -1.01 -10.35
CA GLY A 653 -22.52 -2.25 -11.11
C GLY A 653 -23.61 -2.30 -12.16
N ILE A 654 -23.27 -2.48 -13.44
CA ILE A 654 -24.23 -2.52 -14.55
C ILE A 654 -23.95 -3.77 -15.37
N THR A 655 -25.01 -4.56 -15.62
CA THR A 655 -25.01 -5.67 -16.57
C THR A 655 -25.97 -5.39 -17.72
N PRO A 656 -25.59 -4.51 -18.67
CA PRO A 656 -26.52 -4.04 -19.72
C PRO A 656 -26.87 -5.13 -20.74
N LEU A 657 -25.97 -6.06 -20.95
CA LEU A 657 -26.15 -7.17 -21.88
C LEU A 657 -25.94 -8.50 -21.15
N ARG A 658 -26.96 -9.34 -21.16
CA ARG A 658 -26.95 -10.68 -20.59
C ARG A 658 -27.79 -11.62 -21.40
N THR A 659 -27.15 -12.45 -22.19
CA THR A 659 -27.74 -13.52 -22.99
C THR A 659 -27.02 -14.83 -22.70
N LYS A 660 -27.44 -15.92 -23.27
CA LYS A 660 -26.77 -17.20 -23.16
C LYS A 660 -25.27 -17.12 -23.59
N ASP A 661 -25.03 -16.40 -24.68
CA ASP A 661 -23.70 -16.36 -25.32
C ASP A 661 -22.91 -15.08 -24.99
N MET A 662 -23.55 -14.01 -24.55
CA MET A 662 -22.93 -12.70 -24.31
C MET A 662 -23.26 -12.17 -22.93
N GLU A 663 -22.26 -11.59 -22.28
CA GLU A 663 -22.43 -10.87 -21.02
C GLU A 663 -21.46 -9.70 -20.96
N LEU A 664 -21.97 -8.51 -20.66
CA LEU A 664 -21.18 -7.31 -20.42
C LEU A 664 -21.41 -6.85 -18.98
N ASN A 665 -20.36 -6.79 -18.19
CA ASN A 665 -20.39 -6.25 -16.85
C ASN A 665 -19.49 -5.02 -16.77
N ILE A 666 -19.99 -3.94 -16.20
CA ILE A 666 -19.28 -2.69 -15.96
C ILE A 666 -19.41 -2.40 -14.47
N ASN A 667 -18.32 -2.44 -13.75
CA ASN A 667 -18.24 -2.05 -12.36
C ASN A 667 -17.38 -0.79 -12.25
N ALA A 668 -17.91 0.24 -11.62
CA ALA A 668 -17.21 1.49 -11.40
C ALA A 668 -17.40 1.95 -9.97
N ASN A 669 -16.39 2.60 -9.41
CA ASN A 669 -16.48 3.24 -8.12
C ASN A 669 -15.79 4.61 -8.16
N VAL A 670 -16.34 5.54 -7.40
CA VAL A 670 -15.78 6.88 -7.22
C VAL A 670 -15.80 7.22 -5.73
N THR A 671 -14.70 7.74 -5.25
CA THR A 671 -14.58 8.19 -3.86
C THR A 671 -14.18 9.67 -3.84
N PHE A 672 -15.00 10.49 -3.23
CA PHE A 672 -14.68 11.87 -2.88
C PHE A 672 -14.23 11.90 -1.44
N GLN A 673 -13.02 12.35 -1.17
CA GLN A 673 -12.44 12.34 0.17
C GLN A 673 -11.85 13.69 0.57
N ARG A 674 -11.89 13.98 1.86
CA ARG A 674 -11.29 15.17 2.47
C ARG A 674 -10.66 14.82 3.80
N ASN A 675 -9.45 15.29 4.01
CA ASN A 675 -8.71 15.21 5.25
C ASN A 675 -8.52 16.63 5.83
N LYS A 676 -8.48 16.77 7.14
CA LYS A 676 -8.15 18.01 7.82
C LYS A 676 -7.50 17.72 9.17
N LEU A 677 -6.31 18.28 9.38
CA LEU A 677 -5.66 18.33 10.69
C LEU A 677 -6.34 19.40 11.55
N LEU A 678 -6.86 19.01 12.72
CA LEU A 678 -7.66 19.91 13.55
C LEU A 678 -6.83 20.59 14.64
N SER A 679 -5.92 19.85 15.28
CA SER A 679 -5.06 20.36 16.36
C SER A 679 -3.82 19.49 16.53
N LEU A 680 -2.71 20.12 16.94
CA LEU A 680 -1.50 19.47 17.48
C LEU A 680 -1.04 20.21 18.73
N SER A 681 -1.96 20.50 19.63
CA SER A 681 -1.66 21.20 20.90
C SER A 681 -2.63 20.77 21.97
N GLY A 682 -2.23 20.93 23.22
CA GLY A 682 -3.06 20.66 24.39
C GLY A 682 -2.29 20.85 25.70
N MET A 683 -2.97 20.54 26.80
CA MET A 683 -2.38 20.59 28.15
C MET A 683 -1.73 19.26 28.51
N TYR A 684 -0.52 19.28 29.00
CA TYR A 684 0.22 18.19 29.58
C TYR A 684 0.84 18.59 30.92
N GLU A 685 0.49 17.93 32.00
CA GLU A 685 0.98 18.21 33.38
C GLU A 685 0.88 19.71 33.78
N GLY A 686 -0.16 20.39 33.30
CA GLY A 686 -0.39 21.82 33.59
C GLY A 686 0.29 22.79 32.65
N GLU A 687 1.12 22.33 31.73
CA GLU A 687 1.76 23.13 30.69
C GLU A 687 1.05 23.00 29.34
N TYR A 688 0.98 24.10 28.58
CA TYR A 688 0.45 24.12 27.23
C TYR A 688 1.56 23.75 26.25
N ILE A 689 1.40 22.59 25.60
CA ILE A 689 2.33 22.08 24.59
C ILE A 689 1.70 22.20 23.21
N SER A 690 2.45 22.68 22.24
CA SER A 690 2.04 22.83 20.86
C SER A 690 3.16 22.38 19.93
N ALA A 691 2.83 21.67 18.85
CA ALA A 691 3.76 21.47 17.75
C ALA A 691 4.03 22.79 17.03
N ALA A 692 5.13 22.85 16.29
CA ALA A 692 5.41 23.95 15.39
C ALA A 692 4.23 24.19 14.42
N GLN A 693 3.96 25.44 14.10
CA GLN A 693 2.89 25.82 13.18
C GLN A 693 3.09 25.19 11.81
N TYR A 694 4.32 25.13 11.36
CA TYR A 694 4.77 24.53 10.12
C TYR A 694 5.67 23.34 10.46
N THR A 695 5.29 22.16 10.06
CA THR A 695 6.10 20.95 10.23
C THR A 695 6.36 20.32 8.88
N ALA A 696 7.61 20.24 8.47
CA ALA A 696 8.00 19.62 7.22
C ALA A 696 7.69 18.11 7.23
N LEU A 697 7.04 17.61 6.18
CA LEU A 697 6.75 16.20 5.94
C LEU A 697 7.63 15.62 4.84
N ALA A 698 7.91 16.41 3.80
CA ALA A 698 8.75 16.01 2.71
C ALA A 698 9.49 17.20 2.12
N GLY A 699 10.67 16.95 1.64
CA GLY A 699 11.54 17.91 1.00
C GLY A 699 12.18 17.37 -0.26
N LEU A 700 12.90 18.25 -0.93
CA LEU A 700 13.75 17.89 -2.04
C LEU A 700 15.05 17.33 -1.48
N ASN A 701 15.41 16.13 -1.88
CA ASN A 701 16.59 15.45 -1.39
C ASN A 701 17.57 15.16 -2.55
N GLY A 702 18.84 15.03 -2.17
CA GLY A 702 19.84 14.37 -2.97
C GLY A 702 20.66 15.31 -3.85
N ALA A 703 21.49 14.66 -4.64
CA ALA A 703 22.45 15.27 -5.52
C ALA A 703 21.82 16.28 -6.47
N GLY A 704 22.50 17.40 -6.68
CA GLY A 704 22.05 18.49 -7.57
C GLY A 704 21.09 19.49 -6.92
N LEU A 705 20.70 19.31 -5.65
CA LEU A 705 19.88 20.25 -4.92
C LEU A 705 20.70 20.89 -3.79
N HIS A 706 21.31 22.01 -4.08
CA HIS A 706 22.09 22.79 -3.12
C HIS A 706 21.33 24.07 -2.80
N GLY A 707 20.78 24.16 -1.61
CA GLY A 707 20.12 25.39 -1.18
C GLY A 707 19.20 25.22 0.03
N GLY A 708 19.02 26.29 0.79
CA GLY A 708 18.50 26.27 2.16
C GLY A 708 17.01 25.93 2.33
N TYR A 709 16.20 25.93 1.28
CA TYR A 709 14.74 25.77 1.42
C TYR A 709 14.23 24.52 0.72
N ASN A 710 14.70 23.38 1.19
CA ASN A 710 14.38 22.08 0.57
C ASN A 710 13.03 21.49 1.01
N ASN A 711 12.45 21.98 2.10
CA ASN A 711 11.16 21.52 2.59
C ASN A 711 10.05 22.18 1.77
N ILE A 712 9.20 21.35 1.16
CA ILE A 712 8.14 21.83 0.26
C ILE A 712 6.77 21.29 0.61
N VAL A 713 6.70 20.17 1.34
CA VAL A 713 5.45 19.57 1.81
C VAL A 713 5.35 19.67 3.30
N TYR A 714 4.26 20.25 3.77
CA TYR A 714 4.09 20.60 5.17
C TYR A 714 2.81 20.01 5.77
N GLN A 715 2.87 19.84 7.07
CA GLN A 715 1.75 19.64 7.95
C GLN A 715 1.43 20.97 8.63
N ILE A 716 0.23 21.50 8.38
CA ILE A 716 -0.24 22.77 8.91
C ILE A 716 -1.61 22.54 9.56
N VAL A 717 -1.78 22.98 10.81
CA VAL A 717 -3.07 22.89 11.51
C VAL A 717 -4.14 23.67 10.74
N GLY A 718 -5.30 23.06 10.57
CA GLY A 718 -6.40 23.62 9.78
C GLY A 718 -6.37 23.26 8.29
N GLN A 719 -5.29 22.68 7.79
CA GLN A 719 -5.13 22.25 6.40
C GLN A 719 -5.25 20.71 6.24
N PRO A 720 -5.41 20.21 5.02
CA PRO A 720 -5.19 18.78 4.71
C PRO A 720 -3.75 18.37 5.02
N LEU A 721 -3.52 17.08 5.24
CA LEU A 721 -2.16 16.55 5.31
C LEU A 721 -1.46 16.64 3.95
N GLY A 722 -0.17 17.00 3.99
CA GLY A 722 0.66 17.06 2.80
C GLY A 722 0.26 18.20 1.87
N VAL A 723 0.22 19.42 2.40
CA VAL A 723 0.07 20.62 1.59
C VAL A 723 1.43 21.07 1.09
N PHE A 724 1.47 21.53 -0.16
CA PHE A 724 2.62 22.24 -0.70
C PHE A 724 2.61 23.68 -0.19
N TYR A 725 3.64 24.01 0.57
CA TYR A 725 3.82 25.34 1.15
C TYR A 725 5.08 25.97 0.55
N LEU A 726 4.86 26.79 -0.48
CA LEU A 726 5.88 27.21 -1.44
C LEU A 726 5.82 28.73 -1.67
N PRO A 727 6.95 29.36 -2.07
CA PRO A 727 6.95 30.69 -2.68
C PRO A 727 6.20 30.65 -4.02
N HIS A 728 5.50 31.76 -4.33
CA HIS A 728 4.86 31.92 -5.63
C HIS A 728 5.85 32.50 -6.65
N CYS A 729 5.95 31.84 -7.80
CA CYS A 729 6.76 32.30 -8.93
C CYS A 729 5.88 33.05 -9.94
N GLU A 730 6.12 34.35 -10.11
CA GLU A 730 5.43 35.16 -11.12
C GLU A 730 5.92 34.92 -12.54
N GLY A 731 7.09 34.30 -12.71
CA GLY A 731 7.70 34.01 -13.99
C GLY A 731 9.22 33.90 -13.93
N LEU A 732 9.85 33.83 -15.10
CA LEU A 732 11.30 33.82 -15.22
C LEU A 732 11.79 35.25 -15.56
N VAL A 733 12.82 35.71 -14.87
CA VAL A 733 13.50 37.00 -15.11
C VAL A 733 14.97 36.74 -15.42
N SER A 734 15.60 37.64 -16.15
CA SER A 734 17.04 37.54 -16.42
C SER A 734 17.83 37.59 -15.13
N ASP A 735 18.81 36.70 -14.99
CA ASP A 735 19.76 36.66 -13.88
C ASP A 735 20.90 37.67 -14.01
N GLY A 736 20.92 38.45 -15.12
CA GLY A 736 22.00 39.39 -15.46
C GLY A 736 23.25 38.75 -16.06
N ASN A 737 23.34 37.40 -16.08
CA ASN A 737 24.50 36.65 -16.57
C ASN A 737 24.18 35.84 -17.83
N GLY A 738 23.08 36.19 -18.50
CA GLY A 738 22.63 35.55 -19.74
C GLY A 738 21.72 34.33 -19.52
N GLY A 739 21.29 34.06 -18.31
CA GLY A 739 20.32 33.05 -17.93
C GLY A 739 19.06 33.63 -17.30
N TYR A 740 18.26 32.73 -16.70
CA TYR A 740 17.01 33.08 -16.04
C TYR A 740 16.97 32.53 -14.61
N THR A 741 16.33 33.28 -13.72
CA THR A 741 15.99 32.91 -12.33
C THR A 741 14.50 33.07 -12.11
N TYR A 742 13.95 32.58 -10.98
CA TYR A 742 12.55 32.75 -10.63
C TYR A 742 12.29 34.11 -10.04
N GLN A 743 11.30 34.84 -10.59
CA GLN A 743 10.74 36.03 -9.95
C GLN A 743 9.77 35.61 -8.87
N ILE A 744 10.17 35.75 -7.61
CA ILE A 744 9.35 35.36 -6.45
C ILE A 744 8.51 36.55 -6.02
N ALA A 745 7.21 36.30 -5.79
CA ALA A 745 6.27 37.31 -5.30
C ALA A 745 6.55 37.65 -3.84
N ASP A 746 6.58 38.93 -3.54
CA ASP A 746 6.53 39.50 -2.18
C ASP A 746 5.07 39.51 -1.73
N LEU A 747 4.67 38.51 -0.91
CA LEU A 747 3.27 38.33 -0.47
C LEU A 747 2.89 39.22 0.72
N ASN A 748 3.86 39.68 1.49
CA ASN A 748 3.64 40.47 2.71
C ASN A 748 4.07 41.96 2.62
N GLY A 749 4.74 42.35 1.53
CA GLY A 749 5.17 43.74 1.28
C GLY A 749 6.45 44.17 2.02
N GLY A 750 7.21 43.20 2.56
CA GLY A 750 8.44 43.41 3.33
C GLY A 750 9.73 43.20 2.57
N GLY A 751 9.65 42.83 1.30
CA GLY A 751 10.73 42.28 0.49
C GLY A 751 10.74 40.76 0.59
N VAL A 752 11.19 40.06 -0.47
CA VAL A 752 11.12 38.59 -0.57
C VAL A 752 11.90 37.94 0.56
N ASN A 753 11.18 37.19 1.41
CA ASN A 753 11.71 36.37 2.49
C ASN A 753 11.14 34.94 2.39
N LEU A 754 12.01 33.94 2.23
CA LEU A 754 11.62 32.55 2.04
C LEU A 754 11.53 31.73 3.35
N GLU A 755 11.59 32.38 4.51
CA GLU A 755 11.39 31.70 5.79
C GLU A 755 9.94 31.24 5.99
N GLU A 756 9.73 30.34 6.93
CA GLU A 756 8.40 29.85 7.27
C GLU A 756 7.55 30.96 7.90
N GLY A 757 6.36 31.16 7.37
CA GLY A 757 5.46 32.23 7.82
C GLY A 757 5.53 33.53 7.00
N GLU A 758 6.52 33.63 6.10
CA GLU A 758 6.75 34.80 5.25
C GLU A 758 6.17 34.59 3.84
N ASP A 759 6.95 34.82 2.77
CA ASP A 759 6.47 34.83 1.37
C ASP A 759 6.22 33.42 0.80
N ARG A 760 5.54 32.58 1.56
CA ARG A 760 5.09 31.27 1.16
C ARG A 760 3.58 31.14 1.32
N TYR A 761 2.95 30.30 0.52
CA TYR A 761 1.52 30.05 0.58
C TYR A 761 1.19 28.57 0.34
N VAL A 762 -0.03 28.17 0.68
CA VAL A 762 -0.53 26.82 0.42
C VAL A 762 -0.93 26.71 -1.04
N ALA A 763 -0.01 26.23 -1.89
CA ALA A 763 -0.16 26.14 -3.35
C ALA A 763 -0.98 24.93 -3.81
N GLY A 764 -1.22 23.94 -2.93
CA GLY A 764 -1.98 22.74 -3.24
C GLY A 764 -1.79 21.64 -2.21
N GLN A 765 -2.28 20.45 -2.53
CA GLN A 765 -2.14 19.27 -1.68
C GLN A 765 -1.66 18.06 -2.49
N ALA A 766 -0.85 17.18 -1.87
CA ALA A 766 -0.32 15.97 -2.47
C ALA A 766 -1.35 14.82 -2.49
N THR A 767 -2.34 14.84 -1.59
CA THR A 767 -3.36 13.80 -1.50
C THR A 767 -4.48 14.02 -2.51
N PRO A 768 -4.90 12.99 -3.28
CA PRO A 768 -6.03 13.09 -4.17
C PRO A 768 -7.34 13.39 -3.44
N LYS A 769 -8.17 14.26 -4.01
CA LYS A 769 -9.54 14.54 -3.54
C LYS A 769 -10.55 13.55 -4.06
N THR A 770 -10.29 12.97 -5.25
CA THR A 770 -11.17 12.02 -5.92
C THR A 770 -10.37 10.83 -6.41
N LEU A 771 -10.87 9.63 -6.14
CA LEU A 771 -10.36 8.37 -6.64
C LEU A 771 -11.39 7.73 -7.55
N LEU A 772 -10.95 7.12 -8.64
CA LEU A 772 -11.77 6.40 -9.61
C LEU A 772 -11.22 4.99 -9.79
N GLY A 773 -12.10 4.00 -9.78
CA GLY A 773 -11.80 2.64 -10.22
C GLY A 773 -12.90 2.14 -11.16
N SER A 774 -12.55 1.45 -12.22
CA SER A 774 -13.53 0.84 -13.13
C SER A 774 -12.97 -0.44 -13.72
N ASN A 775 -13.82 -1.46 -13.75
CA ASN A 775 -13.55 -2.72 -14.45
C ASN A 775 -14.67 -3.00 -15.46
N ILE A 776 -14.26 -3.25 -16.67
CA ILE A 776 -15.15 -3.63 -17.78
C ILE A 776 -14.81 -5.06 -18.16
N SER A 777 -15.78 -5.97 -18.07
CA SER A 777 -15.61 -7.36 -18.50
C SER A 777 -16.69 -7.74 -19.50
N PHE A 778 -16.26 -8.32 -20.62
CA PHE A 778 -17.14 -8.80 -21.70
C PHE A 778 -16.85 -10.27 -21.99
N ARG A 779 -17.90 -11.08 -22.00
CA ARG A 779 -17.85 -12.49 -22.38
C ARG A 779 -18.68 -12.72 -23.64
N TYR A 780 -18.04 -13.39 -24.59
CA TYR A 780 -18.72 -13.89 -25.80
C TYR A 780 -18.44 -15.37 -25.97
N LYS A 781 -19.43 -16.23 -25.72
CA LYS A 781 -19.27 -17.69 -25.75
C LYS A 781 -18.12 -18.15 -24.85
N ARG A 782 -16.99 -18.51 -25.48
CA ARG A 782 -15.79 -19.03 -24.83
C ARG A 782 -14.68 -18.00 -24.66
N PHE A 783 -14.87 -16.82 -25.19
CA PHE A 783 -13.93 -15.71 -25.08
C PHE A 783 -14.37 -14.75 -23.99
N ASP A 784 -13.41 -14.22 -23.27
CA ASP A 784 -13.62 -13.14 -22.32
C ASP A 784 -12.56 -12.04 -22.49
N VAL A 785 -12.97 -10.81 -22.26
CA VAL A 785 -12.14 -9.62 -22.27
C VAL A 785 -12.32 -8.89 -20.95
N SER A 786 -11.25 -8.44 -20.32
CA SER A 786 -11.30 -7.64 -19.08
C SER A 786 -10.35 -6.46 -19.18
N LEU A 787 -10.84 -5.27 -18.84
CA LEU A 787 -10.09 -4.01 -18.81
C LEU A 787 -10.23 -3.40 -17.42
N GLN A 788 -9.13 -2.99 -16.81
CA GLN A 788 -9.11 -2.25 -15.55
C GLN A 788 -8.60 -0.82 -15.78
N ILE A 789 -9.30 0.13 -15.17
CA ILE A 789 -8.99 1.56 -15.24
C ILE A 789 -8.96 2.11 -13.81
N ASN A 790 -7.94 2.89 -13.48
CA ASN A 790 -7.84 3.61 -12.23
C ASN A 790 -7.53 5.09 -12.50
N GLY A 791 -7.92 5.96 -11.58
CA GLY A 791 -7.65 7.39 -11.70
C GLY A 791 -7.62 8.08 -10.34
N ALA A 792 -6.87 9.17 -10.28
CA ALA A 792 -6.84 10.06 -9.12
C ALA A 792 -6.85 11.52 -9.59
N PHE A 793 -7.60 12.36 -8.88
CA PHE A 793 -7.83 13.74 -9.27
C PHE A 793 -7.82 14.70 -8.08
N GLY A 794 -7.52 15.97 -8.35
CA GLY A 794 -7.58 17.04 -7.38
C GLY A 794 -6.39 17.12 -6.45
N HIS A 795 -5.22 16.62 -6.91
CA HIS A 795 -3.94 16.73 -6.22
C HIS A 795 -2.88 17.31 -7.12
N LYS A 796 -1.77 17.69 -6.52
CA LYS A 796 -0.59 18.21 -7.18
C LYS A 796 0.59 17.26 -6.97
N ILE A 797 1.58 17.38 -7.85
CA ILE A 797 2.88 16.74 -7.76
C ILE A 797 3.93 17.82 -7.91
N TYR A 798 4.92 17.84 -7.04
CA TYR A 798 6.09 18.68 -7.21
C TYR A 798 7.13 17.94 -8.06
N ASN A 799 7.46 18.52 -9.21
CA ASN A 799 8.42 17.94 -10.15
C ASN A 799 9.85 18.37 -9.79
N GLY A 800 10.39 17.81 -8.71
CA GLY A 800 11.76 18.04 -8.27
C GLY A 800 12.80 17.44 -9.23
N THR A 801 12.38 16.45 -10.02
CA THR A 801 13.20 15.89 -11.10
C THR A 801 13.46 16.94 -12.19
N ALA A 802 12.39 17.63 -12.64
CA ALA A 802 12.55 18.71 -13.60
C ALA A 802 13.33 19.90 -13.01
N LEU A 803 13.04 20.33 -11.78
CA LEU A 803 13.83 21.38 -11.11
C LEU A 803 15.33 21.07 -11.17
N SER A 804 15.72 19.84 -10.87
CA SER A 804 17.12 19.39 -10.82
C SER A 804 17.78 19.37 -12.21
N TYR A 805 17.12 18.77 -13.19
CA TYR A 805 17.72 18.53 -14.51
C TYR A 805 17.50 19.65 -15.53
N MET A 806 16.68 20.66 -15.20
CA MET A 806 16.55 21.89 -16.01
C MET A 806 17.57 22.94 -15.63
N ASN A 807 18.32 22.75 -14.55
CA ASN A 807 19.28 23.74 -14.08
C ASN A 807 20.56 23.69 -14.88
N MET A 808 20.86 24.78 -15.60
CA MET A 808 22.05 24.93 -16.43
C MET A 808 23.35 25.03 -15.63
N ASN A 809 23.28 25.39 -14.34
CA ASN A 809 24.47 25.38 -13.47
C ASN A 809 24.97 23.98 -13.15
N SER A 810 24.23 22.92 -13.51
CA SER A 810 24.68 21.54 -13.39
C SER A 810 25.76 21.19 -14.43
N LEU A 811 25.76 21.86 -15.58
CA LEU A 811 26.78 21.70 -16.61
C LEU A 811 28.06 22.47 -16.24
N PRO A 812 29.24 21.98 -16.59
CA PRO A 812 29.52 20.78 -17.41
C PRO A 812 29.70 19.49 -16.59
N ASP A 813 29.49 19.50 -15.27
CA ASP A 813 29.77 18.33 -14.44
C ASP A 813 28.65 17.25 -14.52
N TYR A 814 27.40 17.64 -14.71
CA TYR A 814 26.25 16.76 -14.77
C TYR A 814 25.45 16.96 -16.05
N ASN A 815 24.90 15.89 -16.59
CA ASN A 815 24.00 15.98 -17.74
C ASN A 815 22.65 16.61 -17.33
N VAL A 816 21.95 17.20 -18.29
CA VAL A 816 20.68 17.91 -18.13
C VAL A 816 19.66 17.42 -19.16
N LEU A 817 18.36 17.78 -18.95
CA LEU A 817 17.32 17.52 -19.93
C LEU A 817 17.62 18.23 -21.26
N ALA A 818 17.28 17.59 -22.37
CA ALA A 818 17.55 18.11 -23.72
C ALA A 818 16.91 19.50 -23.96
N GLU A 819 15.82 19.82 -23.26
CA GLU A 819 15.19 21.14 -23.36
C GLU A 819 15.80 22.20 -22.42
N ALA A 820 16.70 21.82 -21.48
CA ALA A 820 17.27 22.74 -20.48
C ALA A 820 18.04 23.91 -21.13
N PRO A 821 18.86 23.72 -22.20
CA PRO A 821 19.55 24.80 -22.86
C PRO A 821 18.62 25.88 -23.45
N ALA A 822 17.41 25.47 -23.89
CA ALA A 822 16.43 26.39 -24.46
C ALA A 822 15.72 27.21 -23.36
N ARG A 823 15.53 26.66 -22.18
CA ARG A 823 14.96 27.37 -21.02
C ARG A 823 15.98 28.19 -20.25
N ASN A 824 17.22 27.75 -20.25
CA ASN A 824 18.40 28.41 -19.69
C ASN A 824 18.21 28.94 -18.25
N ILE A 825 17.62 28.06 -17.38
CA ILE A 825 17.34 28.37 -15.95
C ILE A 825 18.60 28.09 -15.15
N HIS A 826 19.02 29.05 -14.30
CA HIS A 826 20.22 29.00 -13.47
C HIS A 826 19.88 29.03 -11.96
N ASP A 827 18.68 28.56 -11.58
CA ASP A 827 18.15 28.64 -10.22
C ASP A 827 17.56 27.30 -9.77
N LEU A 828 17.86 26.91 -8.54
CA LEU A 828 17.35 25.70 -7.87
C LEU A 828 16.37 26.01 -6.74
N THR A 829 15.90 27.27 -6.63
CA THR A 829 14.93 27.64 -5.60
C THR A 829 13.62 26.90 -5.80
N ALA A 830 13.16 26.23 -4.77
CA ALA A 830 11.92 25.48 -4.79
C ALA A 830 10.71 26.41 -4.76
N THR A 831 10.15 26.71 -5.91
CA THR A 831 8.94 27.53 -6.09
C THR A 831 7.79 26.71 -6.65
N ASP A 832 6.60 27.26 -6.73
CA ASP A 832 5.43 26.61 -7.35
C ASP A 832 5.50 26.54 -8.89
N TYR A 833 6.58 27.04 -9.52
CA TYR A 833 6.84 26.90 -10.97
C TYR A 833 6.84 25.42 -11.41
N TRP A 834 7.34 24.52 -10.56
CA TRP A 834 7.41 23.08 -10.81
C TRP A 834 6.28 22.29 -10.16
N LEU A 835 5.24 22.98 -9.65
CA LEU A 835 4.08 22.32 -9.02
C LEU A 835 3.01 22.02 -10.06
N GLU A 836 2.99 20.80 -10.54
CA GLU A 836 2.13 20.36 -11.63
C GLU A 836 0.83 19.70 -11.17
N SER A 837 -0.09 19.49 -12.12
CA SER A 837 -1.29 18.71 -11.87
C SER A 837 -0.95 17.22 -11.77
N GLY A 838 -1.31 16.58 -10.65
CA GLY A 838 -1.18 15.15 -10.46
C GLY A 838 -2.34 14.31 -11.03
N ASN A 839 -3.31 14.93 -11.70
CA ASN A 839 -4.48 14.21 -12.22
C ASN A 839 -4.09 13.18 -13.29
N TYR A 840 -4.65 11.97 -13.15
CA TYR A 840 -4.42 10.91 -14.14
C TYR A 840 -5.59 9.95 -14.27
N VAL A 841 -5.62 9.27 -15.41
CA VAL A 841 -6.36 8.03 -15.67
C VAL A 841 -5.37 6.99 -16.19
N ASN A 842 -5.24 5.89 -15.48
CA ASN A 842 -4.35 4.78 -15.82
C ASN A 842 -5.16 3.58 -16.31
N PHE A 843 -4.73 2.98 -17.42
CA PHE A 843 -5.23 1.72 -17.94
C PHE A 843 -4.30 0.61 -17.46
N ASP A 844 -4.69 -0.05 -16.36
CA ASP A 844 -3.80 -0.97 -15.64
C ASP A 844 -3.52 -2.24 -16.44
N TYR A 845 -4.57 -2.89 -16.95
CA TYR A 845 -4.39 -4.07 -17.79
C TYR A 845 -5.55 -4.29 -18.78
N LEU A 846 -5.23 -5.02 -19.82
CA LEU A 846 -6.16 -5.65 -20.76
C LEU A 846 -5.87 -7.14 -20.82
N THR A 847 -6.87 -7.98 -20.52
CA THR A 847 -6.78 -9.44 -20.65
C THR A 847 -7.78 -9.93 -21.69
N VAL A 848 -7.33 -10.82 -22.58
CA VAL A 848 -8.19 -11.58 -23.50
C VAL A 848 -8.02 -13.06 -23.20
N GLY A 849 -9.09 -13.73 -22.77
CA GLY A 849 -9.10 -15.13 -22.38
C GLY A 849 -9.90 -15.99 -23.34
N TRP A 850 -9.49 -17.24 -23.49
CA TRP A 850 -10.16 -18.28 -24.26
C TRP A 850 -10.29 -19.55 -23.45
N ASN A 851 -11.53 -19.95 -23.20
CA ASN A 851 -11.84 -21.24 -22.61
C ASN A 851 -11.84 -22.30 -23.70
N VAL A 852 -10.77 -23.11 -23.73
CA VAL A 852 -10.51 -24.11 -24.78
C VAL A 852 -11.60 -25.19 -24.74
N PRO A 853 -12.24 -25.50 -25.91
CA PRO A 853 -13.22 -26.56 -25.96
C PRO A 853 -12.55 -27.92 -25.82
N ILE A 854 -12.71 -28.54 -24.67
CA ILE A 854 -12.21 -29.89 -24.44
C ILE A 854 -13.37 -30.87 -24.65
N LYS A 855 -13.20 -31.82 -25.59
CA LYS A 855 -14.10 -32.98 -25.66
C LYS A 855 -13.90 -33.77 -24.38
N LYS A 856 -14.98 -34.33 -23.80
CA LYS A 856 -14.89 -35.15 -22.57
C LYS A 856 -13.72 -36.15 -22.67
N GLN A 857 -12.62 -35.82 -21.98
CA GLN A 857 -11.46 -36.65 -21.83
C GLN A 857 -11.37 -37.15 -20.40
N ARG A 858 -10.72 -38.28 -20.20
CA ARG A 858 -10.63 -38.97 -18.91
C ARG A 858 -9.84 -38.16 -17.86
N PHE A 859 -8.90 -37.32 -18.30
CA PHE A 859 -7.94 -36.66 -17.43
C PHE A 859 -8.04 -35.13 -17.42
N LEU A 860 -8.47 -34.45 -18.49
CA LEU A 860 -8.53 -33.00 -18.59
C LEU A 860 -9.98 -32.53 -18.69
N HIS A 861 -10.40 -31.79 -17.64
CA HIS A 861 -11.79 -31.34 -17.52
C HIS A 861 -11.98 -29.87 -17.98
N GLY A 862 -10.92 -29.07 -18.01
CA GLY A 862 -10.96 -27.69 -18.45
C GLY A 862 -9.58 -27.15 -18.79
N ALA A 863 -9.50 -26.26 -19.79
CA ALA A 863 -8.30 -25.51 -20.09
C ALA A 863 -8.70 -24.07 -20.45
N ARG A 864 -7.89 -23.10 -20.01
CA ARG A 864 -8.03 -21.70 -20.34
C ARG A 864 -6.68 -21.14 -20.74
N LEU A 865 -6.64 -20.45 -21.88
CA LEU A 865 -5.50 -19.65 -22.32
C LEU A 865 -5.86 -18.19 -22.23
N ALA A 866 -4.95 -17.33 -21.76
CA ALA A 866 -5.17 -15.89 -21.78
C ALA A 866 -3.91 -15.12 -22.15
N LEU A 867 -4.12 -13.98 -22.82
CA LEU A 867 -3.12 -12.96 -23.09
C LEU A 867 -3.44 -11.74 -22.26
N THR A 868 -2.44 -11.21 -21.56
CA THR A 868 -2.59 -10.01 -20.74
C THR A 868 -1.49 -9.00 -21.07
N ILE A 869 -1.86 -7.73 -21.15
CA ILE A 869 -0.93 -6.61 -21.25
C ILE A 869 -1.16 -5.77 -20.00
N ASN A 870 -0.12 -5.62 -19.17
CA ASN A 870 -0.15 -4.74 -18.00
C ASN A 870 0.47 -3.37 -18.36
N ASN A 871 -0.02 -2.31 -17.72
CA ASN A 871 0.39 -0.93 -17.93
C ASN A 871 0.23 -0.50 -19.39
N LEU A 872 -1.02 -0.54 -19.89
CA LEU A 872 -1.31 -0.11 -21.26
C LEU A 872 -0.95 1.35 -21.50
N GLY A 873 -1.16 2.20 -20.50
CA GLY A 873 -0.79 3.61 -20.55
C GLY A 873 -1.53 4.47 -19.56
N THR A 874 -1.03 5.70 -19.39
CA THR A 874 -1.56 6.70 -18.48
C THR A 874 -1.86 7.98 -19.26
N ILE A 875 -3.05 8.52 -19.07
CA ILE A 875 -3.44 9.85 -19.55
C ILE A 875 -3.25 10.83 -18.38
N SER A 876 -2.35 11.79 -18.55
CA SER A 876 -2.02 12.81 -17.55
C SER A 876 -1.47 14.06 -18.22
N GLY A 877 -1.61 15.20 -17.56
CA GLY A 877 -0.91 16.45 -17.90
C GLY A 877 0.44 16.62 -17.17
N TYR A 878 0.87 15.63 -16.38
CA TYR A 878 2.15 15.65 -15.67
C TYR A 878 3.31 15.46 -16.67
N SER A 879 4.35 16.29 -16.56
CA SER A 879 5.48 16.29 -17.50
C SER A 879 6.54 15.23 -17.17
N GLY A 880 6.67 14.79 -15.91
CA GLY A 880 7.65 13.78 -15.48
C GLY A 880 7.34 12.38 -15.98
N LEU A 881 8.12 11.38 -15.54
CA LEU A 881 8.03 10.00 -16.02
C LEU A 881 6.65 9.38 -15.79
N THR A 882 6.04 9.63 -14.62
CA THR A 882 4.73 9.10 -14.27
C THR A 882 4.04 9.97 -13.22
N PRO A 883 2.71 10.17 -13.29
CA PRO A 883 1.95 10.81 -12.22
C PRO A 883 1.63 9.87 -11.05
N LEU A 884 2.05 8.59 -11.12
CA LEU A 884 1.83 7.59 -10.07
C LEU A 884 2.85 7.77 -8.94
N ILE A 885 2.95 8.99 -8.43
CA ILE A 885 3.86 9.36 -7.34
C ILE A 885 3.20 9.08 -6.00
N ASN A 886 4.02 8.69 -5.01
CA ASN A 886 3.55 8.45 -3.66
C ASN A 886 2.83 9.69 -3.08
N SER A 887 1.54 9.54 -2.82
CA SER A 887 0.68 10.58 -2.23
C SER A 887 0.31 10.26 -0.78
N THR A 888 1.05 9.39 -0.10
CA THR A 888 0.87 9.04 1.31
C THR A 888 2.11 9.37 2.13
N LEU A 889 1.93 9.47 3.44
CA LEU A 889 3.00 9.72 4.39
C LEU A 889 3.90 8.45 4.54
N VAL A 890 4.80 8.27 3.58
CA VAL A 890 5.82 7.21 3.56
C VAL A 890 7.10 7.81 2.97
N ASP A 891 8.23 7.58 3.61
CA ASP A 891 9.60 7.83 3.12
C ASP A 891 9.95 9.27 2.69
N ASN A 892 9.39 10.29 3.30
CA ASN A 892 9.68 11.71 2.99
C ASN A 892 9.52 12.11 1.50
N THR A 893 8.75 11.34 0.72
CA THR A 893 8.50 11.61 -0.71
C THR A 893 7.07 12.03 -1.01
N PHE A 894 6.33 12.43 -0.03
CA PHE A 894 4.91 12.72 -0.07
C PHE A 894 4.53 13.73 -1.17
N GLY A 895 4.08 13.23 -2.32
CA GLY A 895 3.72 14.04 -3.49
C GLY A 895 4.90 14.66 -4.26
N VAL A 896 6.12 14.22 -4.02
CA VAL A 896 7.34 14.76 -4.63
C VAL A 896 7.94 13.73 -5.60
N ASP A 897 8.16 14.13 -6.82
CA ASP A 897 9.02 13.42 -7.77
C ASP A 897 10.46 13.93 -7.59
N ASP A 898 11.27 13.14 -6.91
CA ASP A 898 12.62 13.52 -6.47
C ASP A 898 13.73 12.64 -7.08
N LYS A 899 13.58 12.24 -8.33
CA LYS A 899 14.55 11.42 -9.07
C LYS A 899 14.61 9.94 -8.69
N ARG A 900 13.72 9.47 -7.79
CA ARG A 900 13.63 8.05 -7.38
C ARG A 900 12.62 7.23 -8.19
N THR A 901 12.00 7.84 -9.19
CA THR A 901 10.91 7.20 -9.92
C THR A 901 11.42 6.02 -10.74
N TYR A 902 11.00 4.83 -10.35
CA TYR A 902 11.30 3.61 -11.08
C TYR A 902 10.71 3.66 -12.50
N PRO A 903 11.43 3.23 -13.54
CA PRO A 903 10.94 3.27 -14.90
C PRO A 903 9.64 2.51 -15.09
N LEU A 904 8.67 3.15 -15.74
CA LEU A 904 7.42 2.49 -16.10
C LEU A 904 7.68 1.32 -17.03
N SER A 905 7.25 0.13 -16.60
CA SER A 905 7.40 -1.09 -17.40
C SER A 905 6.07 -1.57 -17.95
N ARG A 906 6.10 -2.09 -19.19
CA ARG A 906 4.97 -2.79 -19.80
C ARG A 906 5.27 -4.27 -19.85
N THR A 907 4.30 -5.08 -19.39
CA THR A 907 4.44 -6.54 -19.34
C THR A 907 3.44 -7.19 -20.30
N TYR A 908 3.94 -8.05 -21.15
CA TYR A 908 3.14 -8.93 -22.00
C TYR A 908 3.21 -10.34 -21.45
N MET A 909 2.04 -10.93 -21.15
CA MET A 909 1.95 -12.21 -20.45
C MET A 909 1.02 -13.18 -21.15
N ILE A 910 1.44 -14.44 -21.21
CA ILE A 910 0.61 -15.59 -21.60
C ILE A 910 0.35 -16.42 -20.34
N SER A 911 -0.89 -16.79 -20.10
CA SER A 911 -1.28 -17.64 -18.97
C SER A 911 -2.09 -18.85 -19.42
N LEU A 912 -1.84 -19.98 -18.75
CA LEU A 912 -2.46 -21.29 -18.99
C LEU A 912 -3.03 -21.83 -17.69
N GLY A 913 -4.32 -22.07 -17.64
CA GLY A 913 -5.00 -22.79 -16.56
C GLY A 913 -5.48 -24.15 -17.03
N LEU A 914 -5.18 -25.21 -16.27
CA LEU A 914 -5.58 -26.60 -16.55
C LEU A 914 -6.27 -27.19 -15.33
N ASN A 915 -7.40 -27.89 -15.56
CA ASN A 915 -8.17 -28.60 -14.54
C ASN A 915 -8.22 -30.09 -14.92
N PHE A 916 -7.67 -30.92 -14.04
CA PHE A 916 -7.63 -32.39 -14.20
C PHE A 916 -8.59 -33.09 -13.26
#